data_421726ef7e736286cca1ead764f38cb8
#
_entry.id   421726ef7e736286cca1ead764f38cb8
#
_cell.length_a   1.000
_cell.length_b   1.000
_cell.length_c   1.000
_cell.angle_alpha   90.00
_cell.angle_beta   90.00
_cell.angle_gamma   90.00
#
_symmetry.space_group_name_H-M   'P 1'
#
loop_
_entity.id
_entity.type
_entity.pdbx_description
1 polymer ?
#
loop_
_entity_poly.entity_id
_entity_poly.type
_entity_poly.pdbx_seq_one_letter_code
_entity_poly.pdbx_strand_id
1 'polypeptide(L)'
;MKKLVIIGSGMSAMKVVDEVLKIDPLMYHITVIGAETVLPYNRIMLSPVLSGEKTFKEIQTHDETYFAQNNITFKPGYEVTAVDRKSKSILVSKIDKAESYSVDYDRLVLCTGSTPFILPLPGKALEGVVSFRDIYDVEYMKSKAEKGKKVAVIGTGLLGLEAANGLNELGFKVTVIGNMDSIMNMQLDATSGGLLQKVLEKKDISFKLGAITKNIVGDTKVEALEFDDGSTLAADMVVMSVGIVPNDSLATEIGLQTDRGIVVSDTMMTSDPAIYSVGECIKHRGTTYGLVAPLFEQARVCAEQVCEVSHHMYIGSDLSTKLKISGVDVFSAGEFDNADDEIMCSKDHSLNTRKRLSIRDNKLVGAVLFGDSTDGLFYFDLIKNETDITDIRKTLLFGDIGIDAASAGSVGVEKMADDEQVCGCMGVTKGDIVTAVSSGCDTFEAVQEETGCATGCGGCGSVAKQIFSFVSGAELVTKDALCDCTTHSTEEVREYVRSLEKVASVDEVRSALEFDESCEKCGAAINYYLSSQFNEAYVHNDAERPHNEMMHANKQRDGTYSIVPQMQGGLTTPAELQALANIALKYEVPTVKVTGGQRIDLLGIPKDNLNNMWDEIAEAGMESGYAYGKATRTCKSCVGTEHCMMGTQDSMGLSVQMEDAVWSHFMPHKFKMGVSGCPRNCAEATIKDFGVICTEKGYEIHVAGACGIRTKACLKDRFFETEAEVVEYLKAFVQLYRVEANYLERVMHFEERVGLDYIQSKLDTPKQIKTWADQLPKTIKNPWVTTDHREKQPA
;
A
#
# COMPACT_ATOMS: atom_id res chain seq x y z
N MET A 1 -33.80 -35.37 -3.31
CA MET A 1 -33.08 -34.21 -2.82
C MET A 1 -33.80 -33.63 -1.61
N LYS A 2 -33.11 -33.38 -0.52
CA LYS A 2 -33.65 -32.63 0.62
C LYS A 2 -33.84 -31.14 0.21
N LYS A 3 -34.65 -30.39 0.90
CA LYS A 3 -34.90 -28.97 0.65
C LYS A 3 -34.15 -28.14 1.66
N LEU A 4 -33.22 -27.29 1.19
CA LEU A 4 -32.52 -26.28 1.98
C LEU A 4 -33.08 -24.91 1.63
N VAL A 5 -33.59 -24.20 2.64
CA VAL A 5 -34.03 -22.82 2.46
C VAL A 5 -33.08 -21.90 3.22
N ILE A 6 -32.64 -20.82 2.57
CA ILE A 6 -31.75 -19.79 3.14
C ILE A 6 -32.49 -18.46 3.08
N ILE A 7 -32.69 -17.83 4.25
CA ILE A 7 -33.32 -16.51 4.37
C ILE A 7 -32.24 -15.44 4.48
N GLY A 8 -32.12 -14.62 3.46
CA GLY A 8 -31.08 -13.64 3.24
C GLY A 8 -30.27 -13.99 1.98
N SER A 9 -29.76 -12.96 1.29
CA SER A 9 -28.91 -13.08 0.11
C SER A 9 -27.58 -12.31 0.24
N GLY A 10 -27.22 -11.99 1.50
CA GLY A 10 -25.96 -11.32 1.80
C GLY A 10 -24.75 -12.26 1.76
N MET A 11 -23.57 -11.73 2.07
CA MET A 11 -22.29 -12.45 1.95
C MET A 11 -22.26 -13.77 2.73
N SER A 12 -22.78 -13.81 3.97
CA SER A 12 -22.83 -15.05 4.78
C SER A 12 -23.78 -16.10 4.19
N ALA A 13 -24.91 -15.68 3.62
CA ALA A 13 -25.86 -16.59 2.98
C ALA A 13 -25.25 -17.27 1.76
N MET A 14 -24.61 -16.48 0.88
CA MET A 14 -23.97 -17.01 -0.31
C MET A 14 -22.76 -17.89 0.04
N LYS A 15 -22.02 -17.56 1.10
CA LYS A 15 -20.95 -18.44 1.57
C LYS A 15 -21.48 -19.80 2.08
N VAL A 16 -22.63 -19.85 2.74
CA VAL A 16 -23.28 -21.13 3.11
C VAL A 16 -23.64 -21.93 1.85
N VAL A 17 -24.18 -21.26 0.82
CA VAL A 17 -24.49 -21.90 -0.48
C VAL A 17 -23.23 -22.51 -1.09
N ASP A 18 -22.15 -21.73 -1.21
CA ASP A 18 -20.88 -22.17 -1.78
C ASP A 18 -20.29 -23.38 -1.04
N GLU A 19 -20.28 -23.32 0.30
CA GLU A 19 -19.75 -24.41 1.11
C GLU A 19 -20.62 -25.70 1.03
N VAL A 20 -21.95 -25.57 0.96
CA VAL A 20 -22.85 -26.71 0.74
C VAL A 20 -22.59 -27.35 -0.61
N LEU A 21 -22.45 -26.56 -1.68
CA LEU A 21 -22.16 -27.06 -3.01
C LEU A 21 -20.77 -27.71 -3.12
N LYS A 22 -19.78 -27.21 -2.41
CA LYS A 22 -18.44 -27.84 -2.32
C LYS A 22 -18.52 -29.23 -1.67
N ILE A 23 -19.36 -29.40 -0.65
CA ILE A 23 -19.52 -30.66 0.05
C ILE A 23 -20.25 -31.68 -0.80
N ASP A 24 -21.45 -31.36 -1.28
CA ASP A 24 -22.25 -32.22 -2.15
C ASP A 24 -23.27 -31.39 -2.95
N PRO A 25 -23.01 -31.09 -4.23
CA PRO A 25 -23.89 -30.28 -5.08
C PRO A 25 -25.25 -30.92 -5.36
N LEU A 26 -25.43 -32.21 -5.06
CA LEU A 26 -26.67 -32.97 -5.31
C LEU A 26 -27.50 -33.23 -4.05
N MET A 27 -27.00 -32.87 -2.87
CA MET A 27 -27.68 -33.17 -1.60
C MET A 27 -29.00 -32.40 -1.45
N TYR A 28 -28.98 -31.10 -1.77
CA TYR A 28 -30.09 -30.22 -1.56
C TYR A 28 -30.62 -29.56 -2.84
N HIS A 29 -31.96 -29.39 -2.89
CA HIS A 29 -32.54 -28.33 -3.71
C HIS A 29 -32.51 -27.04 -2.87
N ILE A 30 -31.70 -26.09 -3.27
CA ILE A 30 -31.44 -24.86 -2.50
C ILE A 30 -32.39 -23.75 -2.96
N THR A 31 -33.05 -23.11 -2.03
CA THR A 31 -33.83 -21.89 -2.25
C THR A 31 -33.26 -20.74 -1.43
N VAL A 32 -32.83 -19.66 -2.09
CA VAL A 32 -32.34 -18.43 -1.44
C VAL A 32 -33.39 -17.33 -1.61
N ILE A 33 -33.77 -16.70 -0.48
CA ILE A 33 -34.77 -15.63 -0.46
C ILE A 33 -34.11 -14.35 0.04
N GLY A 34 -34.08 -13.32 -0.80
CA GLY A 34 -33.47 -12.03 -0.48
C GLY A 34 -34.46 -10.88 -0.54
N ALA A 35 -34.47 -10.02 0.49
CA ALA A 35 -35.30 -8.80 0.48
C ALA A 35 -34.82 -7.76 -0.52
N GLU A 36 -33.51 -7.67 -0.76
CA GLU A 36 -32.96 -6.79 -1.80
C GLU A 36 -33.35 -7.30 -3.21
N THR A 37 -33.63 -6.36 -4.12
CA THR A 37 -34.05 -6.68 -5.49
C THR A 37 -32.88 -6.92 -6.45
N VAL A 38 -31.66 -6.88 -5.95
CA VAL A 38 -30.42 -7.00 -6.70
C VAL A 38 -29.75 -8.35 -6.48
N LEU A 39 -28.81 -8.71 -7.37
CA LEU A 39 -27.96 -9.88 -7.21
C LEU A 39 -27.02 -9.73 -6.01
N PRO A 40 -26.55 -10.84 -5.39
CA PRO A 40 -25.61 -10.81 -4.28
C PRO A 40 -24.34 -10.05 -4.62
N TYR A 41 -23.84 -9.27 -3.68
CA TYR A 41 -22.65 -8.44 -3.88
C TYR A 41 -21.79 -8.36 -2.60
N ASN A 42 -20.52 -8.01 -2.79
CA ASN A 42 -19.57 -7.81 -1.71
C ASN A 42 -19.79 -6.43 -1.05
N ARG A 43 -20.38 -6.41 0.14
CA ARG A 43 -20.69 -5.16 0.88
C ARG A 43 -19.46 -4.38 1.33
N ILE A 44 -18.29 -5.04 1.47
CA ILE A 44 -17.03 -4.36 1.81
C ILE A 44 -16.63 -3.39 0.68
N MET A 45 -17.06 -3.69 -0.55
CA MET A 45 -16.73 -2.89 -1.73
C MET A 45 -17.72 -1.75 -2.01
N LEU A 46 -18.65 -1.46 -1.10
CA LEU A 46 -19.56 -0.31 -1.24
C LEU A 46 -18.82 1.04 -1.19
N SER A 47 -17.72 1.13 -0.42
CA SER A 47 -16.90 2.35 -0.37
C SER A 47 -16.25 2.69 -1.72
N PRO A 48 -15.58 1.76 -2.44
CA PRO A 48 -15.14 1.96 -3.81
C PRO A 48 -16.27 2.29 -4.81
N VAL A 49 -17.49 1.77 -4.59
CA VAL A 49 -18.63 2.15 -5.44
C VAL A 49 -19.09 3.58 -5.15
N LEU A 50 -19.08 3.99 -3.88
CA LEU A 50 -19.42 5.36 -3.49
C LEU A 50 -18.41 6.36 -4.06
N SER A 51 -17.11 6.10 -3.97
CA SER A 51 -16.05 6.95 -4.54
C SER A 51 -16.04 6.97 -6.07
N GLY A 52 -16.64 5.97 -6.71
CA GLY A 52 -16.65 5.82 -8.17
C GLY A 52 -15.45 5.04 -8.73
N GLU A 53 -14.60 4.47 -7.88
CA GLU A 53 -13.49 3.59 -8.27
C GLU A 53 -13.98 2.28 -8.89
N LYS A 54 -15.16 1.80 -8.44
CA LYS A 54 -15.80 0.59 -8.97
C LYS A 54 -17.26 0.85 -9.31
N THR A 55 -17.76 0.06 -10.23
CA THR A 55 -19.19 -0.01 -10.55
C THR A 55 -19.89 -1.05 -9.67
N PHE A 56 -21.21 -0.95 -9.53
CA PHE A 56 -21.97 -1.96 -8.79
C PHE A 56 -21.85 -3.37 -9.41
N LYS A 57 -21.76 -3.46 -10.74
CA LYS A 57 -21.58 -4.74 -11.43
C LYS A 57 -20.29 -5.45 -11.05
N GLU A 58 -19.22 -4.71 -10.87
CA GLU A 58 -17.90 -5.28 -10.52
C GLU A 58 -17.82 -5.84 -9.09
N ILE A 59 -18.74 -5.48 -8.22
CA ILE A 59 -18.80 -6.00 -6.85
C ILE A 59 -19.83 -7.11 -6.65
N GLN A 60 -20.59 -7.47 -7.71
CA GLN A 60 -21.49 -8.63 -7.68
C GLN A 60 -20.68 -9.91 -7.56
N THR A 61 -21.09 -10.81 -6.68
CA THR A 61 -20.37 -12.06 -6.37
C THR A 61 -20.95 -13.28 -7.09
N HIS A 62 -22.24 -13.27 -7.35
CA HIS A 62 -22.97 -14.39 -7.98
C HIS A 62 -23.96 -13.84 -8.99
N ASP A 63 -23.89 -14.33 -10.20
CA ASP A 63 -24.76 -13.90 -11.30
C ASP A 63 -25.92 -14.90 -11.54
N GLU A 64 -26.79 -14.58 -12.49
CA GLU A 64 -27.91 -15.44 -12.85
C GLU A 64 -27.45 -16.81 -13.40
N THR A 65 -26.28 -16.83 -14.05
CA THR A 65 -25.69 -18.04 -14.62
C THR A 65 -25.28 -19.01 -13.50
N TYR A 66 -24.67 -18.49 -12.43
CA TYR A 66 -24.32 -19.28 -11.24
C TYR A 66 -25.53 -20.00 -10.64
N PHE A 67 -26.65 -19.29 -10.43
CA PHE A 67 -27.88 -19.88 -9.88
C PHE A 67 -28.47 -20.94 -10.82
N ALA A 68 -28.46 -20.69 -12.12
CA ALA A 68 -28.97 -21.63 -13.11
C ALA A 68 -28.12 -22.91 -13.19
N GLN A 69 -26.80 -22.78 -13.23
CA GLN A 69 -25.87 -23.90 -13.33
C GLN A 69 -25.91 -24.83 -12.09
N ASN A 70 -26.11 -24.26 -10.91
CA ASN A 70 -26.16 -25.01 -9.67
C ASN A 70 -27.60 -25.40 -9.26
N ASN A 71 -28.60 -25.21 -10.13
CA ASN A 71 -30.02 -25.53 -9.90
C ASN A 71 -30.55 -24.90 -8.60
N ILE A 72 -30.18 -23.65 -8.32
CA ILE A 72 -30.61 -22.88 -7.13
C ILE A 72 -31.78 -22.00 -7.51
N THR A 73 -32.82 -22.02 -6.69
CA THR A 73 -33.96 -21.10 -6.81
C THR A 73 -33.64 -19.81 -6.07
N PHE A 74 -33.24 -18.75 -6.76
CA PHE A 74 -32.99 -17.42 -6.19
C PHE A 74 -34.23 -16.53 -6.33
N LYS A 75 -34.66 -15.90 -5.22
CA LYS A 75 -35.85 -15.04 -5.14
C LYS A 75 -35.50 -13.66 -4.56
N PRO A 76 -34.97 -12.73 -5.41
CA PRO A 76 -34.72 -11.35 -4.99
C PRO A 76 -36.04 -10.56 -4.89
N GLY A 77 -36.11 -9.61 -3.93
CA GLY A 77 -37.28 -8.79 -3.67
C GLY A 77 -38.41 -9.52 -2.95
N TYR A 78 -38.09 -10.58 -2.24
CA TYR A 78 -39.04 -11.32 -1.40
C TYR A 78 -38.57 -11.36 0.06
N GLU A 79 -39.54 -11.31 0.96
CA GLU A 79 -39.29 -11.47 2.39
C GLU A 79 -40.03 -12.65 2.96
N VAL A 80 -39.53 -13.24 4.03
CA VAL A 80 -40.20 -14.29 4.79
C VAL A 80 -40.94 -13.65 5.93
N THR A 81 -42.26 -13.77 5.89
CA THR A 81 -43.17 -13.14 6.87
C THR A 81 -43.65 -14.08 7.94
N ALA A 82 -43.52 -15.39 7.78
CA ALA A 82 -43.83 -16.38 8.81
C ALA A 82 -43.08 -17.69 8.59
N VAL A 83 -42.81 -18.43 9.65
CA VAL A 83 -42.23 -19.77 9.64
C VAL A 83 -43.09 -20.69 10.52
N ASP A 84 -43.64 -21.74 9.95
CA ASP A 84 -44.27 -22.83 10.72
C ASP A 84 -43.24 -23.94 10.97
N ARG A 85 -42.73 -23.99 12.18
CA ARG A 85 -41.72 -24.97 12.63
C ARG A 85 -42.25 -26.39 12.68
N LYS A 86 -43.60 -26.59 12.86
CA LYS A 86 -44.19 -27.92 12.93
C LYS A 86 -44.36 -28.55 11.56
N SER A 87 -44.88 -27.79 10.61
CA SER A 87 -45.04 -28.24 9.23
C SER A 87 -43.73 -28.08 8.41
N LYS A 88 -42.70 -27.44 8.97
CA LYS A 88 -41.47 -27.08 8.31
C LYS A 88 -41.73 -26.33 6.99
N SER A 89 -42.48 -25.24 7.07
CA SER A 89 -42.82 -24.40 5.93
C SER A 89 -42.63 -22.92 6.28
N ILE A 90 -42.32 -22.12 5.27
CA ILE A 90 -42.19 -20.67 5.37
C ILE A 90 -43.23 -20.01 4.48
N LEU A 91 -43.72 -18.85 4.87
CA LEU A 91 -44.54 -17.97 4.03
C LEU A 91 -43.66 -16.89 3.45
N VAL A 92 -43.59 -16.86 2.14
CA VAL A 92 -42.77 -15.92 1.36
C VAL A 92 -43.68 -14.89 0.71
N SER A 93 -43.39 -13.63 0.90
CA SER A 93 -44.20 -12.52 0.39
C SER A 93 -43.30 -11.64 -0.51
N LYS A 94 -43.85 -11.23 -1.65
CA LYS A 94 -43.14 -10.27 -2.52
C LYS A 94 -43.25 -8.86 -1.92
N ILE A 95 -42.14 -8.17 -1.81
CA ILE A 95 -42.11 -6.78 -1.37
C ILE A 95 -42.91 -5.95 -2.40
N ASP A 96 -43.73 -5.04 -1.95
CA ASP A 96 -44.58 -4.14 -2.76
C ASP A 96 -45.68 -4.81 -3.59
N LYS A 97 -45.96 -6.10 -3.37
CA LYS A 97 -47.09 -6.81 -4.03
C LYS A 97 -47.81 -7.74 -3.05
N ALA A 98 -49.13 -7.86 -3.20
CA ALA A 98 -49.93 -8.80 -2.41
C ALA A 98 -49.79 -10.24 -2.93
N GLU A 99 -48.56 -10.69 -3.22
CA GLU A 99 -48.25 -12.04 -3.70
C GLU A 99 -47.51 -12.81 -2.61
N SER A 100 -48.09 -13.91 -2.14
CA SER A 100 -47.49 -14.77 -1.11
C SER A 100 -47.67 -16.23 -1.49
N TYR A 101 -46.67 -17.05 -1.14
CA TYR A 101 -46.73 -18.50 -1.35
C TYR A 101 -45.93 -19.22 -0.26
N SER A 102 -46.21 -20.51 -0.10
CA SER A 102 -45.50 -21.31 0.91
C SER A 102 -44.36 -22.11 0.29
N VAL A 103 -43.25 -22.24 1.03
CA VAL A 103 -42.09 -23.06 0.65
C VAL A 103 -41.77 -24.00 1.82
N ASP A 104 -41.68 -25.31 1.52
CA ASP A 104 -41.32 -26.31 2.55
C ASP A 104 -39.77 -26.39 2.65
N TYR A 105 -39.26 -26.77 3.83
CA TYR A 105 -37.86 -27.03 4.05
C TYR A 105 -37.60 -28.29 4.89
N ASP A 106 -36.49 -28.96 4.63
CA ASP A 106 -35.92 -30.00 5.53
C ASP A 106 -34.92 -29.35 6.50
N ARG A 107 -34.17 -28.36 6.03
CA ARG A 107 -33.26 -27.51 6.80
C ARG A 107 -33.50 -26.03 6.42
N LEU A 108 -33.45 -25.16 7.42
CA LEU A 108 -33.62 -23.72 7.29
C LEU A 108 -32.36 -23.00 7.81
N VAL A 109 -31.81 -22.05 7.08
CA VAL A 109 -30.71 -21.20 7.55
C VAL A 109 -31.13 -19.74 7.56
N LEU A 110 -31.06 -19.11 8.72
CA LEU A 110 -31.36 -17.69 8.88
C LEU A 110 -30.07 -16.88 8.71
N CYS A 111 -30.00 -16.06 7.64
CA CYS A 111 -28.92 -15.16 7.31
C CYS A 111 -29.47 -13.72 7.17
N THR A 112 -30.31 -13.32 8.12
CA THR A 112 -31.07 -12.06 8.06
C THR A 112 -30.20 -10.81 8.25
N GLY A 113 -28.93 -10.98 8.64
CA GLY A 113 -27.95 -9.90 8.74
C GLY A 113 -28.27 -8.90 9.85
N SER A 114 -28.01 -7.64 9.58
CA SER A 114 -28.24 -6.53 10.52
C SER A 114 -28.75 -5.29 9.79
N THR A 115 -29.40 -4.40 10.56
CA THR A 115 -29.81 -3.07 10.11
C THR A 115 -28.91 -2.00 10.74
N PRO A 116 -28.74 -0.83 10.09
CA PRO A 116 -28.06 0.31 10.71
C PRO A 116 -28.78 0.76 11.97
N PHE A 117 -28.03 1.08 13.01
CA PHE A 117 -28.61 1.74 14.16
C PHE A 117 -28.86 3.22 13.84
N ILE A 118 -30.11 3.62 13.80
CA ILE A 118 -30.53 5.01 13.60
C ILE A 118 -30.75 5.67 14.97
N LEU A 119 -29.96 6.69 15.25
CA LEU A 119 -30.08 7.43 16.49
C LEU A 119 -31.53 7.97 16.67
N PRO A 120 -32.14 7.81 17.83
CA PRO A 120 -33.51 8.26 18.06
C PRO A 120 -33.59 9.78 18.27
N LEU A 121 -33.07 10.53 17.31
CA LEU A 121 -33.02 11.97 17.33
C LEU A 121 -34.30 12.58 16.73
N PRO A 122 -34.77 13.74 17.22
CA PRO A 122 -35.73 14.56 16.50
C PRO A 122 -35.18 14.88 15.09
N GLY A 123 -36.03 14.86 14.08
CA GLY A 123 -35.62 15.09 12.69
C GLY A 123 -35.01 13.90 11.95
N LYS A 124 -34.89 12.71 12.56
CA LYS A 124 -34.32 11.52 11.90
C LYS A 124 -35.08 11.04 10.66
N ALA A 125 -36.30 11.47 10.45
CA ALA A 125 -37.13 11.11 9.29
C ALA A 125 -37.13 12.19 8.18
N LEU A 126 -36.36 13.27 8.33
CA LEU A 126 -36.23 14.31 7.31
C LEU A 126 -35.56 13.76 6.04
N GLU A 127 -35.98 14.28 4.89
CA GLU A 127 -35.25 14.01 3.62
C GLU A 127 -33.79 14.43 3.76
N GLY A 128 -32.88 13.56 3.36
CA GLY A 128 -31.43 13.79 3.49
C GLY A 128 -30.80 13.08 4.69
N VAL A 129 -31.58 12.42 5.55
CA VAL A 129 -31.05 11.50 6.56
C VAL A 129 -30.91 10.11 5.92
N VAL A 130 -29.72 9.55 5.93
CA VAL A 130 -29.37 8.28 5.26
C VAL A 130 -28.40 7.48 6.12
N SER A 131 -28.37 6.16 5.92
CA SER A 131 -27.32 5.29 6.44
C SER A 131 -26.24 5.03 5.38
N PHE A 132 -25.24 4.23 5.74
CA PHE A 132 -24.26 3.67 4.78
C PHE A 132 -24.17 2.18 5.02
N ARG A 133 -25.06 1.42 4.37
CA ARG A 133 -25.21 -0.01 4.63
C ARG A 133 -25.35 -0.88 3.39
N ASP A 134 -26.06 -0.40 2.39
CA ASP A 134 -26.40 -1.16 1.21
C ASP A 134 -26.23 -0.32 -0.08
N ILE A 135 -26.49 -0.94 -1.22
CA ILE A 135 -26.35 -0.25 -2.50
C ILE A 135 -27.36 0.88 -2.69
N TYR A 136 -28.53 0.79 -2.08
CA TYR A 136 -29.56 1.85 -2.20
C TYR A 136 -29.14 3.11 -1.46
N ASP A 137 -28.45 2.96 -0.32
CA ASP A 137 -27.83 4.09 0.40
C ASP A 137 -26.78 4.78 -0.49
N VAL A 138 -25.91 3.97 -1.16
CA VAL A 138 -24.88 4.49 -2.06
C VAL A 138 -25.49 5.22 -3.24
N GLU A 139 -26.50 4.64 -3.89
CA GLU A 139 -27.20 5.25 -5.02
C GLU A 139 -27.90 6.56 -4.61
N TYR A 140 -28.53 6.58 -3.44
CA TYR A 140 -29.10 7.79 -2.89
C TYR A 140 -28.06 8.87 -2.69
N MET A 141 -26.95 8.58 -2.03
CA MET A 141 -25.87 9.56 -1.80
C MET A 141 -25.30 10.06 -3.11
N LYS A 142 -25.03 9.18 -4.09
CA LYS A 142 -24.57 9.58 -5.44
C LYS A 142 -25.59 10.44 -6.18
N SER A 143 -26.89 10.16 -6.06
CA SER A 143 -27.95 10.94 -6.70
C SER A 143 -28.05 12.39 -6.18
N LYS A 144 -27.59 12.64 -4.94
CA LYS A 144 -27.58 13.96 -4.29
C LYS A 144 -26.25 14.69 -4.44
N ALA A 145 -25.27 14.05 -5.14
CA ALA A 145 -23.93 14.63 -5.30
C ALA A 145 -23.98 15.95 -6.07
N GLU A 146 -23.52 17.01 -5.41
CA GLU A 146 -23.37 18.34 -5.97
C GLU A 146 -22.19 19.02 -5.28
N LYS A 147 -21.26 19.54 -6.09
CA LYS A 147 -20.02 20.13 -5.58
C LYS A 147 -20.29 21.23 -4.56
N GLY A 148 -19.72 21.08 -3.37
CA GLY A 148 -19.78 22.06 -2.28
C GLY A 148 -20.96 21.94 -1.34
N LYS A 149 -21.92 21.03 -1.58
CA LYS A 149 -22.94 20.67 -0.57
C LYS A 149 -22.28 20.11 0.68
N LYS A 150 -22.89 20.36 1.82
CA LYS A 150 -22.37 20.01 3.13
C LYS A 150 -22.98 18.70 3.60
N VAL A 151 -22.14 17.78 4.00
CA VAL A 151 -22.56 16.50 4.59
C VAL A 151 -22.00 16.33 5.99
N ALA A 152 -22.87 15.98 6.92
CA ALA A 152 -22.52 15.59 8.26
C ALA A 152 -22.54 14.06 8.37
N VAL A 153 -21.41 13.43 8.72
CA VAL A 153 -21.33 11.99 8.98
C VAL A 153 -21.26 11.78 10.48
N ILE A 154 -22.31 11.21 11.06
CA ILE A 154 -22.34 10.85 12.49
C ILE A 154 -21.79 9.46 12.65
N GLY A 155 -20.61 9.37 13.28
CA GLY A 155 -19.85 8.13 13.50
C GLY A 155 -18.40 8.23 13.03
N THR A 156 -17.48 7.97 13.95
CA THR A 156 -16.02 8.05 13.75
C THR A 156 -15.37 6.67 13.58
N GLY A 157 -16.17 5.62 13.45
CA GLY A 157 -15.73 4.26 13.17
C GLY A 157 -15.41 4.05 11.69
N LEU A 158 -15.00 2.83 11.34
CA LEU A 158 -14.59 2.43 10.01
C LEU A 158 -15.54 2.91 8.90
N LEU A 159 -16.78 2.43 8.93
CA LEU A 159 -17.78 2.74 7.88
C LEU A 159 -18.10 4.24 7.79
N GLY A 160 -18.08 4.97 8.92
CA GLY A 160 -18.28 6.42 8.92
C GLY A 160 -17.14 7.16 8.21
N LEU A 161 -15.90 6.76 8.43
CA LEU A 161 -14.73 7.34 7.77
C LEU A 161 -14.65 6.97 6.28
N GLU A 162 -15.05 5.74 5.93
CA GLU A 162 -15.15 5.31 4.54
C GLU A 162 -16.22 6.09 3.79
N ALA A 163 -17.42 6.25 4.38
CA ALA A 163 -18.48 7.10 3.83
C ALA A 163 -17.98 8.54 3.65
N ALA A 164 -17.32 9.08 4.67
CA ALA A 164 -16.78 10.44 4.62
C ALA A 164 -15.76 10.63 3.48
N ASN A 165 -14.84 9.67 3.29
CA ASN A 165 -13.87 9.71 2.20
C ASN A 165 -14.56 9.63 0.83
N GLY A 166 -15.48 8.66 0.64
CA GLY A 166 -16.19 8.52 -0.64
C GLY A 166 -17.04 9.75 -0.99
N LEU A 167 -17.71 10.35 -0.02
CA LEU A 167 -18.48 11.58 -0.21
C LEU A 167 -17.59 12.79 -0.52
N ASN A 168 -16.42 12.88 0.12
CA ASN A 168 -15.45 13.92 -0.18
C ASN A 168 -14.93 13.81 -1.62
N GLU A 169 -14.66 12.61 -2.10
CA GLU A 169 -14.27 12.35 -3.49
C GLU A 169 -15.37 12.69 -4.50
N LEU A 170 -16.64 12.56 -4.12
CA LEU A 170 -17.78 13.05 -4.90
C LEU A 170 -17.94 14.58 -4.88
N GLY A 171 -17.09 15.30 -4.13
CA GLY A 171 -17.07 16.77 -4.09
C GLY A 171 -17.93 17.42 -3.00
N PHE A 172 -18.44 16.64 -2.06
CA PHE A 172 -19.10 17.21 -0.88
C PHE A 172 -18.10 17.83 0.10
N LYS A 173 -18.56 18.79 0.89
CA LYS A 173 -17.85 19.29 2.09
C LYS A 173 -18.27 18.44 3.29
N VAL A 174 -17.38 17.57 3.73
CA VAL A 174 -17.71 16.57 4.75
C VAL A 174 -17.22 16.99 6.12
N THR A 175 -18.10 16.85 7.13
CA THR A 175 -17.75 16.97 8.53
C THR A 175 -18.13 15.67 9.26
N VAL A 176 -17.14 15.00 9.84
CA VAL A 176 -17.33 13.79 10.66
C VAL A 176 -17.57 14.19 12.11
N ILE A 177 -18.60 13.61 12.73
CA ILE A 177 -19.06 13.94 14.08
C ILE A 177 -18.90 12.72 14.97
N GLY A 178 -18.28 12.90 16.12
CA GLY A 178 -18.11 11.87 17.12
C GLY A 178 -18.34 12.36 18.54
N ASN A 179 -18.91 11.50 19.37
CA ASN A 179 -19.09 11.74 20.80
C ASN A 179 -17.85 11.47 21.64
N MET A 180 -16.82 10.87 21.05
CA MET A 180 -15.52 10.62 21.65
C MET A 180 -14.50 11.63 21.15
N ASP A 181 -13.40 11.81 21.89
CA ASP A 181 -12.31 12.74 21.55
C ASP A 181 -11.34 12.19 20.49
N SER A 182 -11.50 10.94 20.08
CA SER A 182 -10.67 10.27 19.08
C SER A 182 -11.51 9.51 18.07
N ILE A 183 -10.96 9.31 16.87
CA ILE A 183 -11.56 8.49 15.82
C ILE A 183 -11.11 7.04 15.94
N MET A 184 -11.94 6.11 15.46
CA MET A 184 -11.64 4.67 15.44
C MET A 184 -11.22 4.08 16.79
N ASN A 185 -11.76 4.56 17.88
CA ASN A 185 -11.39 4.19 19.25
C ASN A 185 -11.55 2.69 19.58
N MET A 186 -12.28 1.95 18.76
CA MET A 186 -12.38 0.48 18.88
C MET A 186 -11.25 -0.26 18.18
N GLN A 187 -10.50 0.40 17.26
CA GLN A 187 -9.42 -0.19 16.47
C GLN A 187 -8.07 0.50 16.68
N LEU A 188 -8.07 1.75 17.15
CA LEU A 188 -6.86 2.55 17.30
C LEU A 188 -6.77 3.17 18.68
N ASP A 189 -5.58 3.21 19.22
CA ASP A 189 -5.29 4.06 20.37
C ASP A 189 -5.37 5.55 19.98
N ALA A 190 -5.57 6.43 20.96
CA ALA A 190 -5.77 7.87 20.74
C ALA A 190 -4.66 8.54 19.89
N THR A 191 -3.40 8.09 20.02
CA THR A 191 -2.29 8.63 19.23
C THR A 191 -2.40 8.23 17.75
N SER A 192 -2.69 6.97 17.46
CA SER A 192 -2.87 6.47 16.09
C SER A 192 -4.12 7.05 15.45
N GLY A 193 -5.22 7.17 16.20
CA GLY A 193 -6.43 7.88 15.78
C GLY A 193 -6.15 9.34 15.40
N GLY A 194 -5.37 10.06 16.22
CA GLY A 194 -4.97 11.43 15.90
C GLY A 194 -4.05 11.56 14.68
N LEU A 195 -3.25 10.55 14.37
CA LEU A 195 -2.47 10.50 13.12
C LEU A 195 -3.38 10.32 11.91
N LEU A 196 -4.34 9.42 11.99
CA LEU A 196 -5.33 9.19 10.93
C LEU A 196 -6.18 10.44 10.69
N GLN A 197 -6.66 11.09 11.76
CA GLN A 197 -7.42 12.33 11.68
C GLN A 197 -6.65 13.40 10.87
N LYS A 198 -5.36 13.63 11.18
CA LYS A 198 -4.52 14.60 10.45
C LYS A 198 -4.36 14.28 8.97
N VAL A 199 -4.37 13.00 8.60
CA VAL A 199 -4.32 12.60 7.17
C VAL A 199 -5.63 12.94 6.49
N LEU A 200 -6.76 12.68 7.13
CA LEU A 200 -8.08 12.97 6.59
C LEU A 200 -8.36 14.49 6.53
N GLU A 201 -7.91 15.25 7.52
CA GLU A 201 -7.98 16.72 7.51
C GLU A 201 -7.19 17.34 6.34
N LYS A 202 -6.04 16.75 5.96
CA LYS A 202 -5.31 17.18 4.74
C LYS A 202 -6.06 16.91 3.43
N LYS A 203 -7.08 16.08 3.47
CA LYS A 203 -8.00 15.81 2.35
C LYS A 203 -9.29 16.64 2.45
N ASP A 204 -9.29 17.71 3.22
CA ASP A 204 -10.43 18.61 3.42
C ASP A 204 -11.65 17.98 4.14
N ILE A 205 -11.46 16.87 4.87
CA ILE A 205 -12.47 16.29 5.76
C ILE A 205 -12.35 16.96 7.13
N SER A 206 -13.43 17.61 7.59
CA SER A 206 -13.47 18.27 8.89
C SER A 206 -13.97 17.31 9.99
N PHE A 207 -13.57 17.58 11.24
CA PHE A 207 -13.99 16.79 12.39
C PHE A 207 -14.61 17.68 13.47
N LYS A 208 -15.68 17.19 14.12
CA LYS A 208 -16.27 17.74 15.33
C LYS A 208 -16.36 16.58 16.36
N LEU A 209 -15.30 16.43 17.13
CA LEU A 209 -15.16 15.36 18.15
C LEU A 209 -15.62 15.85 19.53
N GLY A 210 -15.91 14.92 20.44
CA GLY A 210 -16.49 15.23 21.76
C GLY A 210 -17.88 15.86 21.69
N ALA A 211 -18.58 15.75 20.56
CA ALA A 211 -19.86 16.43 20.31
C ALA A 211 -21.03 15.45 20.28
N ILE A 212 -22.06 15.71 21.07
CA ILE A 212 -23.27 14.90 21.11
C ILE A 212 -24.35 15.61 20.28
N THR A 213 -24.76 14.95 19.17
CA THR A 213 -25.85 15.45 18.35
C THR A 213 -27.16 15.31 19.10
N LYS A 214 -27.91 16.40 19.24
CA LYS A 214 -29.17 16.47 19.96
C LYS A 214 -30.40 16.49 19.05
N ASN A 215 -30.26 17.15 17.89
CA ASN A 215 -31.37 17.35 16.98
C ASN A 215 -30.86 17.46 15.52
N ILE A 216 -31.66 17.00 14.57
CA ILE A 216 -31.50 17.24 13.14
C ILE A 216 -32.55 18.28 12.76
N VAL A 217 -32.10 19.45 12.36
CA VAL A 217 -32.94 20.62 12.11
C VAL A 217 -33.32 20.69 10.66
N GLY A 218 -34.57 21.03 10.38
CA GLY A 218 -35.14 21.23 9.05
C GLY A 218 -36.65 21.16 9.10
N ASP A 219 -37.30 21.59 8.03
CA ASP A 219 -38.75 21.47 7.90
C ASP A 219 -39.15 20.16 7.20
N THR A 220 -38.81 20.03 5.92
CA THR A 220 -39.04 18.79 5.13
C THR A 220 -37.75 18.01 4.84
N LYS A 221 -36.62 18.71 4.83
CA LYS A 221 -35.30 18.20 4.54
C LYS A 221 -34.30 18.69 5.57
N VAL A 222 -33.15 18.03 5.64
CA VAL A 222 -32.03 18.42 6.50
C VAL A 222 -31.50 19.80 6.13
N GLU A 223 -31.31 20.66 7.15
CA GLU A 223 -30.70 21.99 7.00
C GLU A 223 -29.51 22.18 7.94
N ALA A 224 -29.56 21.58 9.14
CA ALA A 224 -28.49 21.65 10.13
C ALA A 224 -28.58 20.53 11.18
N LEU A 225 -27.50 20.38 11.92
CA LEU A 225 -27.45 19.63 13.18
C LEU A 225 -27.31 20.59 14.35
N GLU A 226 -27.97 20.29 15.46
CA GLU A 226 -27.81 20.96 16.75
C GLU A 226 -27.14 20.01 17.74
N PHE A 227 -26.19 20.52 18.51
CA PHE A 227 -25.43 19.77 19.50
C PHE A 227 -25.85 20.11 20.91
N ASP A 228 -25.42 19.31 21.88
CA ASP A 228 -25.73 19.48 23.31
C ASP A 228 -25.12 20.76 23.89
N ASP A 229 -24.01 21.25 23.33
CA ASP A 229 -23.37 22.54 23.67
C ASP A 229 -24.12 23.76 23.12
N GLY A 230 -25.22 23.56 22.39
CA GLY A 230 -26.01 24.60 21.73
C GLY A 230 -25.42 25.11 20.41
N SER A 231 -24.28 24.60 19.97
CA SER A 231 -23.73 24.92 18.65
C SER A 231 -24.51 24.24 17.53
N THR A 232 -24.42 24.79 16.33
CA THR A 232 -25.07 24.22 15.14
C THR A 232 -24.08 23.99 14.01
N LEU A 233 -24.33 23.00 13.15
CA LEU A 233 -23.58 22.70 11.94
C LEU A 233 -24.55 22.61 10.77
N ALA A 234 -24.41 23.49 9.79
CA ALA A 234 -25.22 23.45 8.57
C ALA A 234 -24.87 22.19 7.75
N ALA A 235 -25.88 21.45 7.31
CA ALA A 235 -25.75 20.24 6.51
C ALA A 235 -26.92 20.09 5.55
N ASP A 236 -26.63 19.64 4.31
CA ASP A 236 -27.65 19.31 3.30
C ASP A 236 -28.00 17.80 3.34
N MET A 237 -27.15 17.00 3.98
CA MET A 237 -27.36 15.56 4.18
C MET A 237 -26.69 15.11 5.48
N VAL A 238 -27.30 14.12 6.16
CA VAL A 238 -26.76 13.47 7.35
C VAL A 238 -26.63 11.99 7.08
N VAL A 239 -25.41 11.45 7.21
CA VAL A 239 -25.15 10.02 7.14
C VAL A 239 -24.96 9.47 8.55
N MET A 240 -25.79 8.51 8.96
CA MET A 240 -25.66 7.84 10.26
C MET A 240 -24.89 6.53 10.12
N SER A 241 -23.72 6.45 10.77
CA SER A 241 -22.85 5.27 10.79
C SER A 241 -22.36 4.99 12.22
N VAL A 242 -23.30 4.71 13.11
CA VAL A 242 -23.06 4.59 14.58
C VAL A 242 -23.27 3.18 15.12
N GLY A 243 -23.17 2.19 14.26
CA GLY A 243 -23.29 0.78 14.60
C GLY A 243 -24.46 0.09 13.90
N ILE A 244 -24.63 -1.18 14.24
CA ILE A 244 -25.64 -2.07 13.64
C ILE A 244 -26.45 -2.77 14.72
N VAL A 245 -27.65 -3.23 14.34
CA VAL A 245 -28.54 -4.05 15.16
C VAL A 245 -28.80 -5.36 14.45
N PRO A 246 -28.54 -6.54 15.09
CA PRO A 246 -28.89 -7.82 14.52
C PRO A 246 -30.37 -7.94 14.15
N ASN A 247 -30.70 -8.51 13.02
CA ASN A 247 -32.04 -8.76 12.55
C ASN A 247 -32.54 -10.11 13.11
N ASP A 248 -33.03 -10.09 14.34
CA ASP A 248 -33.51 -11.26 15.07
C ASP A 248 -35.05 -11.32 15.23
N SER A 249 -35.78 -10.36 14.65
CA SER A 249 -37.24 -10.26 14.78
C SER A 249 -37.98 -11.52 14.32
N LEU A 250 -37.69 -12.02 13.13
CA LEU A 250 -38.30 -13.26 12.63
C LEU A 250 -38.04 -14.45 13.57
N ALA A 251 -36.80 -14.58 14.07
CA ALA A 251 -36.45 -15.65 15.00
C ALA A 251 -37.21 -15.51 16.34
N THR A 252 -37.38 -14.28 16.84
CA THR A 252 -38.17 -13.97 18.05
C THR A 252 -39.65 -14.31 17.84
N GLU A 253 -40.24 -13.92 16.71
CA GLU A 253 -41.65 -14.16 16.36
C GLU A 253 -41.99 -15.65 16.27
N ILE A 254 -41.07 -16.46 15.78
CA ILE A 254 -41.26 -17.92 15.66
C ILE A 254 -40.86 -18.67 16.94
N GLY A 255 -40.44 -17.96 17.99
CA GLY A 255 -40.14 -18.52 19.31
C GLY A 255 -38.78 -19.25 19.37
N LEU A 256 -37.80 -18.83 18.59
CA LEU A 256 -36.40 -19.22 18.80
C LEU A 256 -35.80 -18.40 19.94
N GLN A 257 -34.74 -18.90 20.54
CA GLN A 257 -34.03 -18.16 21.57
C GLN A 257 -33.27 -16.99 20.95
N THR A 258 -33.50 -15.76 21.43
CA THR A 258 -32.83 -14.53 21.01
C THR A 258 -32.35 -13.75 22.24
N ASP A 259 -31.23 -13.06 22.09
CA ASP A 259 -30.69 -12.11 23.06
C ASP A 259 -29.86 -11.06 22.33
N ARG A 260 -30.45 -10.00 21.78
CA ARG A 260 -29.82 -9.03 20.87
C ARG A 260 -29.12 -9.72 19.71
N GLY A 261 -29.74 -10.73 19.12
CA GLY A 261 -29.31 -11.62 18.09
C GLY A 261 -29.80 -13.03 18.32
N ILE A 262 -29.84 -13.84 17.29
CA ILE A 262 -30.31 -15.22 17.33
C ILE A 262 -29.26 -16.07 18.05
N VAL A 263 -29.63 -16.68 19.18
CA VAL A 263 -28.70 -17.50 19.97
C VAL A 263 -28.43 -18.80 19.22
N VAL A 264 -27.16 -19.10 18.97
CA VAL A 264 -26.70 -20.32 18.30
C VAL A 264 -25.69 -21.08 19.16
N SER A 265 -25.63 -22.40 18.95
CA SER A 265 -24.59 -23.28 19.51
C SER A 265 -23.30 -23.17 18.71
N ASP A 266 -22.25 -23.87 19.15
CA ASP A 266 -20.97 -23.97 18.43
C ASP A 266 -21.09 -24.63 17.02
N THR A 267 -22.24 -25.27 16.75
CA THR A 267 -22.57 -25.86 15.44
C THR A 267 -23.48 -24.97 14.60
N MET A 268 -23.60 -23.68 14.94
CA MET A 268 -24.51 -22.71 14.32
C MET A 268 -25.99 -23.10 14.37
N MET A 269 -26.37 -24.10 15.15
CA MET A 269 -27.74 -24.54 15.32
C MET A 269 -28.47 -23.65 16.34
N THR A 270 -29.69 -23.26 16.03
CA THR A 270 -30.57 -22.49 16.94
C THR A 270 -31.19 -23.41 18.02
N SER A 271 -32.14 -22.90 18.78
CA SER A 271 -32.93 -23.73 19.70
C SER A 271 -33.85 -24.76 19.00
N ASP A 272 -33.91 -24.77 17.68
CA ASP A 272 -34.62 -25.76 16.85
C ASP A 272 -33.60 -26.55 16.00
N PRO A 273 -33.57 -27.87 16.06
CA PRO A 273 -32.55 -28.70 15.36
C PRO A 273 -32.68 -28.70 13.83
N ALA A 274 -33.76 -28.19 13.25
CA ALA A 274 -33.90 -28.03 11.81
C ALA A 274 -33.53 -26.63 11.32
N ILE A 275 -33.23 -25.69 12.23
CA ILE A 275 -32.98 -24.28 11.95
C ILE A 275 -31.58 -23.88 12.43
N TYR A 276 -30.79 -23.38 11.52
CA TYR A 276 -29.46 -22.83 11.76
C TYR A 276 -29.45 -21.32 11.54
N SER A 277 -28.44 -20.64 12.04
CA SER A 277 -28.28 -19.22 11.75
C SER A 277 -26.81 -18.83 11.71
N VAL A 278 -26.43 -17.95 10.77
CA VAL A 278 -25.08 -17.43 10.60
C VAL A 278 -25.11 -15.97 10.20
N GLY A 279 -24.04 -15.26 10.49
CA GLY A 279 -23.88 -13.87 10.05
C GLY A 279 -24.09 -12.86 11.17
N GLU A 280 -24.31 -11.61 10.82
CA GLU A 280 -24.47 -10.51 11.78
C GLU A 280 -25.76 -10.58 12.60
N CYS A 281 -26.68 -11.48 12.26
CA CYS A 281 -27.94 -11.70 13.00
C CYS A 281 -27.78 -12.59 14.24
N ILE A 282 -26.64 -13.25 14.43
CA ILE A 282 -26.46 -14.22 15.50
C ILE A 282 -25.84 -13.62 16.75
N LYS A 283 -26.07 -14.34 17.87
CA LYS A 283 -25.30 -14.23 19.11
C LYS A 283 -24.73 -15.60 19.46
N HIS A 284 -23.41 -15.71 19.45
CA HIS A 284 -22.68 -16.92 19.77
C HIS A 284 -21.80 -16.71 20.99
N ARG A 285 -21.93 -17.56 22.02
CA ARG A 285 -21.17 -17.44 23.29
C ARG A 285 -21.21 -16.04 23.91
N GLY A 286 -22.34 -15.32 23.74
CA GLY A 286 -22.50 -13.95 24.25
C GLY A 286 -21.99 -12.83 23.34
N THR A 287 -21.34 -13.16 22.23
CA THR A 287 -20.73 -12.21 21.28
C THR A 287 -21.57 -12.06 20.01
N THR A 288 -21.70 -10.85 19.51
CA THR A 288 -22.22 -10.52 18.18
C THR A 288 -21.07 -10.14 17.26
N TYR A 289 -21.20 -10.36 15.97
CA TYR A 289 -20.13 -10.20 14.99
C TYR A 289 -20.51 -9.16 13.94
N GLY A 290 -19.55 -8.32 13.54
CA GLY A 290 -19.74 -7.27 12.53
C GLY A 290 -18.63 -7.23 11.47
N LEU A 291 -17.73 -8.24 11.47
CA LEU A 291 -16.66 -8.40 10.48
C LEU A 291 -16.92 -9.66 9.65
N VAL A 292 -16.50 -9.67 8.38
CA VAL A 292 -16.85 -10.73 7.44
C VAL A 292 -16.11 -12.04 7.71
N ALA A 293 -14.84 -12.01 8.16
CA ALA A 293 -14.07 -13.22 8.40
C ALA A 293 -14.74 -14.22 9.34
N PRO A 294 -15.22 -13.82 10.55
CA PRO A 294 -16.01 -14.70 11.40
C PRO A 294 -17.25 -15.28 10.73
N LEU A 295 -17.95 -14.48 9.93
CA LEU A 295 -19.18 -14.90 9.26
C LEU A 295 -18.91 -16.03 8.24
N PHE A 296 -17.77 -16.03 7.60
CA PHE A 296 -17.37 -17.06 6.66
C PHE A 296 -16.95 -18.36 7.36
N GLU A 297 -16.28 -18.27 8.50
CA GLU A 297 -16.00 -19.43 9.36
C GLU A 297 -17.31 -20.07 9.87
N GLN A 298 -18.26 -19.24 10.34
CA GLN A 298 -19.58 -19.68 10.75
C GLN A 298 -20.35 -20.36 9.60
N ALA A 299 -20.26 -19.80 8.39
CA ALA A 299 -20.94 -20.35 7.20
C ALA A 299 -20.39 -21.73 6.84
N ARG A 300 -19.06 -21.94 6.97
CA ARG A 300 -18.43 -23.25 6.75
C ARG A 300 -18.93 -24.28 7.76
N VAL A 301 -18.83 -23.96 9.05
CA VAL A 301 -19.33 -24.86 10.11
C VAL A 301 -20.83 -25.16 9.93
N CYS A 302 -21.64 -24.15 9.59
CA CYS A 302 -23.05 -24.33 9.31
C CYS A 302 -23.28 -25.31 8.14
N ALA A 303 -22.57 -25.15 7.02
CA ALA A 303 -22.67 -26.00 5.85
C ALA A 303 -22.32 -27.46 6.17
N GLU A 304 -21.22 -27.70 6.87
CA GLU A 304 -20.81 -29.03 7.32
C GLU A 304 -21.87 -29.68 8.20
N GLN A 305 -22.48 -28.96 9.14
CA GLN A 305 -23.55 -29.47 10.00
C GLN A 305 -24.83 -29.72 9.25
N VAL A 306 -25.23 -28.83 8.35
CA VAL A 306 -26.41 -29.01 7.50
C VAL A 306 -26.23 -30.23 6.59
N CYS A 307 -25.02 -30.48 6.07
CA CYS A 307 -24.70 -31.63 5.25
C CYS A 307 -24.41 -32.91 6.07
N GLU A 308 -24.33 -32.82 7.38
CA GLU A 308 -24.09 -33.95 8.29
C GLU A 308 -22.74 -34.67 8.03
N VAL A 309 -21.69 -33.91 7.63
CA VAL A 309 -20.39 -34.48 7.24
C VAL A 309 -19.26 -34.27 8.25
N SER A 310 -19.42 -33.36 9.20
CA SER A 310 -18.36 -33.00 10.15
C SER A 310 -18.91 -32.74 11.54
N HIS A 311 -18.01 -32.81 12.52
CA HIS A 311 -18.24 -32.41 13.91
C HIS A 311 -17.45 -31.15 14.29
N HIS A 312 -16.99 -30.37 13.29
CA HIS A 312 -16.32 -29.10 13.55
C HIS A 312 -17.24 -28.12 14.29
N MET A 313 -16.65 -27.41 15.22
CA MET A 313 -17.35 -26.44 16.06
C MET A 313 -16.71 -25.06 15.90
N TYR A 314 -17.53 -24.04 15.76
CA TYR A 314 -17.10 -22.65 15.83
C TYR A 314 -16.95 -22.25 17.30
N ILE A 315 -15.74 -21.98 17.75
CA ILE A 315 -15.47 -21.59 19.14
C ILE A 315 -15.27 -20.09 19.33
N GLY A 316 -15.38 -19.33 18.25
CA GLY A 316 -15.10 -17.90 18.16
C GLY A 316 -13.97 -17.63 17.15
N SER A 317 -13.82 -16.40 16.77
CA SER A 317 -12.72 -15.93 15.88
C SER A 317 -11.94 -14.85 16.57
N ASP A 318 -10.63 -14.97 16.54
CA ASP A 318 -9.76 -13.85 16.87
C ASP A 318 -9.90 -12.79 15.79
N LEU A 319 -10.03 -11.54 16.21
CA LEU A 319 -10.33 -10.45 15.30
C LEU A 319 -9.07 -9.62 15.03
N SER A 320 -8.77 -9.45 13.77
CA SER A 320 -7.87 -8.40 13.31
C SER A 320 -8.60 -7.48 12.35
N THR A 321 -8.23 -6.22 12.36
CA THR A 321 -8.76 -5.22 11.44
C THR A 321 -7.62 -4.70 10.58
N LYS A 322 -7.69 -4.90 9.27
CA LYS A 322 -6.79 -4.28 8.30
C LYS A 322 -7.60 -3.36 7.41
N LEU A 323 -7.20 -2.11 7.34
CA LEU A 323 -7.90 -1.06 6.63
C LEU A 323 -6.95 -0.31 5.72
N LYS A 324 -7.47 0.13 4.58
CA LYS A 324 -6.81 1.11 3.73
C LYS A 324 -7.74 2.30 3.58
N ILE A 325 -7.58 3.30 4.46
CA ILE A 325 -8.37 4.53 4.41
C ILE A 325 -7.55 5.61 3.74
N SER A 326 -8.04 6.12 2.62
CA SER A 326 -7.42 7.29 1.96
C SER A 326 -5.93 7.10 1.64
N GLY A 327 -5.51 5.88 1.34
CA GLY A 327 -4.11 5.55 1.04
C GLY A 327 -3.22 5.30 2.26
N VAL A 328 -3.80 5.29 3.48
CA VAL A 328 -3.09 4.92 4.71
C VAL A 328 -3.44 3.49 5.09
N ASP A 329 -2.42 2.67 5.26
CA ASP A 329 -2.58 1.32 5.81
C ASP A 329 -2.67 1.39 7.33
N VAL A 330 -3.67 0.71 7.87
CA VAL A 330 -3.90 0.59 9.32
C VAL A 330 -4.17 -0.87 9.63
N PHE A 331 -3.56 -1.36 10.70
CA PHE A 331 -3.81 -2.70 11.22
C PHE A 331 -4.00 -2.64 12.73
N SER A 332 -4.94 -3.41 13.26
CA SER A 332 -5.07 -3.65 14.70
C SER A 332 -5.55 -5.06 14.99
N ALA A 333 -5.07 -5.63 16.10
CA ALA A 333 -5.46 -6.94 16.58
C ALA A 333 -5.36 -7.00 18.10
N GLY A 334 -6.18 -7.84 18.73
CA GLY A 334 -6.17 -8.11 20.16
C GLY A 334 -6.54 -6.90 21.04
N GLU A 335 -6.13 -6.96 22.31
CA GLU A 335 -6.37 -5.94 23.33
C GLU A 335 -5.22 -4.94 23.35
N PHE A 336 -5.40 -3.73 22.87
CA PHE A 336 -4.31 -2.77 22.75
C PHE A 336 -4.44 -1.52 23.63
N ASP A 337 -5.50 -1.38 24.42
CA ASP A 337 -5.77 -0.16 25.21
C ASP A 337 -5.96 -0.42 26.71
N ASN A 338 -5.36 -1.50 27.22
CA ASN A 338 -5.35 -1.74 28.66
C ASN A 338 -4.19 -0.97 29.31
N ALA A 339 -4.50 -0.21 30.35
CA ALA A 339 -3.53 0.63 31.04
C ALA A 339 -2.47 -0.16 31.83
N ASP A 340 -2.75 -1.41 32.18
CA ASP A 340 -1.85 -2.27 32.97
C ASP A 340 -0.85 -3.05 32.08
N ASP A 341 -1.00 -2.99 30.75
CA ASP A 341 -0.12 -3.68 29.82
C ASP A 341 1.22 -2.93 29.63
N GLU A 342 2.29 -3.69 29.46
CA GLU A 342 3.56 -3.15 29.00
C GLU A 342 3.46 -2.75 27.53
N ILE A 343 3.92 -1.53 27.21
CA ILE A 343 3.83 -0.98 25.86
C ILE A 343 5.19 -0.87 25.21
N MET A 344 5.37 -1.52 24.07
CA MET A 344 6.47 -1.26 23.15
C MET A 344 5.96 -0.40 21.99
N CYS A 345 6.66 0.68 21.68
CA CYS A 345 6.20 1.60 20.65
C CYS A 345 7.37 2.13 19.81
N SER A 346 7.18 2.15 18.48
CA SER A 346 8.04 2.89 17.56
C SER A 346 7.20 3.91 16.78
N LYS A 347 7.83 5.04 16.45
CA LYS A 347 7.20 6.08 15.65
C LYS A 347 8.23 6.73 14.73
N ASP A 348 7.93 6.75 13.43
CA ASP A 348 8.70 7.52 12.47
C ASP A 348 7.87 8.72 11.98
N HIS A 349 8.37 9.92 12.28
CA HIS A 349 7.69 11.16 11.89
C HIS A 349 7.85 11.49 10.40
N SER A 350 8.90 11.02 9.76
CA SER A 350 9.19 11.30 8.35
C SER A 350 8.35 10.43 7.43
N LEU A 351 8.16 9.16 7.80
CA LEU A 351 7.33 8.20 7.09
C LEU A 351 5.87 8.24 7.55
N ASN A 352 5.59 8.97 8.64
CA ASN A 352 4.28 8.98 9.29
C ASN A 352 3.79 7.56 9.65
N THR A 353 4.71 6.73 10.17
CA THR A 353 4.40 5.36 10.61
C THR A 353 4.48 5.23 12.12
N ARG A 354 3.70 4.30 12.66
CA ARG A 354 3.71 3.98 14.08
C ARG A 354 3.35 2.51 14.29
N LYS A 355 4.09 1.84 15.18
CA LYS A 355 3.79 0.51 15.72
C LYS A 355 3.59 0.64 17.22
N ARG A 356 2.53 0.07 17.76
CA ARG A 356 2.27 -0.07 19.19
C ARG A 356 1.93 -1.52 19.48
N LEU A 357 2.68 -2.12 20.39
CA LEU A 357 2.54 -3.50 20.82
C LEU A 357 2.22 -3.51 22.32
N SER A 358 1.16 -4.20 22.71
CA SER A 358 0.73 -4.39 24.09
C SER A 358 1.12 -5.78 24.56
N ILE A 359 1.82 -5.85 25.69
CA ILE A 359 2.43 -7.08 26.20
C ILE A 359 1.93 -7.33 27.60
N ARG A 360 1.53 -8.56 27.89
CA ARG A 360 1.10 -9.04 29.20
C ARG A 360 1.66 -10.46 29.43
N ASP A 361 2.29 -10.70 30.57
CA ASP A 361 2.86 -12.00 30.95
C ASP A 361 3.78 -12.61 29.86
N ASN A 362 4.68 -11.78 29.28
CA ASN A 362 5.56 -12.16 28.15
C ASN A 362 4.84 -12.66 26.89
N LYS A 363 3.58 -12.33 26.72
CA LYS A 363 2.82 -12.60 25.47
C LYS A 363 2.39 -11.28 24.84
N LEU A 364 2.35 -11.27 23.52
CA LEU A 364 1.75 -10.16 22.78
C LEU A 364 0.22 -10.31 22.87
N VAL A 365 -0.46 -9.32 23.45
CA VAL A 365 -1.92 -9.32 23.61
C VAL A 365 -2.62 -8.33 22.71
N GLY A 366 -1.90 -7.37 22.15
CA GLY A 366 -2.46 -6.39 21.24
C GLY A 366 -1.41 -5.72 20.36
N ALA A 367 -1.80 -5.38 19.14
CA ALA A 367 -0.96 -4.67 18.18
C ALA A 367 -1.75 -3.61 17.41
N VAL A 368 -1.19 -2.42 17.25
CA VAL A 368 -1.69 -1.34 16.40
C VAL A 368 -0.56 -0.85 15.51
N LEU A 369 -0.76 -0.94 14.19
CA LEU A 369 0.16 -0.46 13.18
C LEU A 369 -0.52 0.62 12.33
N PHE A 370 0.19 1.70 12.08
CA PHE A 370 -0.29 2.83 11.30
C PHE A 370 0.75 3.24 10.25
N GLY A 371 0.30 3.40 9.00
CA GLY A 371 1.13 3.82 7.86
C GLY A 371 1.93 2.69 7.22
N ASP A 372 2.34 1.69 7.99
CA ASP A 372 2.95 0.44 7.54
C ASP A 372 2.33 -0.71 8.33
N SER A 373 1.61 -1.57 7.65
CA SER A 373 0.93 -2.74 8.22
C SER A 373 1.55 -4.07 7.80
N THR A 374 2.76 -4.07 7.26
CA THR A 374 3.42 -5.26 6.70
C THR A 374 3.53 -6.38 7.72
N ASP A 375 3.94 -6.07 8.95
CA ASP A 375 4.09 -7.07 10.03
C ASP A 375 2.76 -7.42 10.74
N GLY A 376 1.63 -6.94 10.26
CA GLY A 376 0.33 -7.14 10.93
C GLY A 376 -0.02 -8.60 11.16
N LEU A 377 0.15 -9.45 10.15
CA LEU A 377 -0.14 -10.89 10.24
C LEU A 377 0.83 -11.61 11.18
N PHE A 378 2.11 -11.24 11.20
CA PHE A 378 3.08 -11.78 12.14
C PHE A 378 2.67 -11.49 13.59
N TYR A 379 2.30 -10.25 13.91
CA TYR A 379 1.82 -9.92 15.25
C TYR A 379 0.50 -10.59 15.58
N PHE A 380 -0.39 -10.72 14.61
CA PHE A 380 -1.66 -11.41 14.82
C PHE A 380 -1.47 -12.89 15.14
N ASP A 381 -0.53 -13.56 14.47
CA ASP A 381 -0.19 -14.95 14.74
C ASP A 381 0.38 -15.13 16.15
N LEU A 382 1.27 -14.23 16.60
CA LEU A 382 1.77 -14.24 17.98
C LEU A 382 0.65 -14.07 19.02
N ILE A 383 -0.34 -13.20 18.73
CA ILE A 383 -1.51 -12.98 19.60
C ILE A 383 -2.38 -14.23 19.63
N LYS A 384 -2.76 -14.77 18.46
CA LYS A 384 -3.64 -15.92 18.30
C LYS A 384 -3.09 -17.18 18.97
N ASN A 385 -1.78 -17.41 18.82
CA ASN A 385 -1.12 -18.61 19.40
C ASN A 385 -0.65 -18.39 20.84
N GLU A 386 -0.92 -17.23 21.43
CA GLU A 386 -0.43 -16.83 22.77
C GLU A 386 1.06 -17.11 22.96
N THR A 387 1.88 -16.83 21.95
CA THR A 387 3.30 -17.17 21.90
C THR A 387 4.08 -16.43 22.98
N ASP A 388 4.92 -17.15 23.73
CA ASP A 388 5.89 -16.51 24.65
C ASP A 388 6.96 -15.79 23.82
N ILE A 389 7.08 -14.48 24.04
CA ILE A 389 7.96 -13.61 23.26
C ILE A 389 9.32 -13.35 23.93
N THR A 390 9.67 -14.04 25.03
CA THR A 390 10.88 -13.79 25.83
C THR A 390 12.13 -13.77 24.93
N ASP A 391 12.28 -14.72 24.04
CA ASP A 391 13.48 -14.84 23.18
C ASP A 391 13.53 -13.80 22.06
N ILE A 392 12.38 -13.37 21.54
CA ILE A 392 12.25 -12.44 20.43
C ILE A 392 11.96 -11.01 20.86
N ARG A 393 11.80 -10.76 22.17
CA ARG A 393 11.38 -9.47 22.72
C ARG A 393 12.25 -8.29 22.29
N LYS A 394 13.57 -8.52 22.15
CA LYS A 394 14.52 -7.45 21.78
C LYS A 394 14.37 -6.98 20.34
N THR A 395 13.88 -7.84 19.48
CA THR A 395 13.73 -7.60 18.03
C THR A 395 12.27 -7.45 17.62
N LEU A 396 11.31 -7.66 18.52
CA LEU A 396 9.88 -7.68 18.26
C LEU A 396 9.37 -6.45 17.48
N LEU A 397 9.87 -5.24 17.78
CA LEU A 397 9.47 -4.01 17.05
C LEU A 397 9.91 -3.99 15.57
N PHE A 398 10.90 -4.82 15.19
CA PHE A 398 11.38 -4.90 13.81
C PHE A 398 10.58 -5.88 12.96
N GLY A 399 9.56 -6.52 13.56
CA GLY A 399 8.69 -7.46 12.86
C GLY A 399 9.39 -8.78 12.52
N ASP A 400 8.91 -9.45 11.50
CA ASP A 400 9.40 -10.75 11.05
C ASP A 400 10.88 -10.70 10.59
N ILE A 401 11.31 -9.61 9.98
CA ILE A 401 12.69 -9.41 9.51
C ILE A 401 13.72 -9.35 10.67
N GLY A 402 13.28 -9.01 11.88
CA GLY A 402 14.15 -8.89 13.06
C GLY A 402 14.48 -10.21 13.73
N ILE A 403 13.95 -11.32 13.26
CA ILE A 403 14.05 -12.63 13.91
C ILE A 403 14.86 -13.55 13.01
N ASP A 404 16.04 -13.99 13.48
CA ASP A 404 16.80 -15.04 12.80
C ASP A 404 15.93 -16.30 12.66
N ALA A 405 15.82 -16.83 11.46
CA ALA A 405 14.96 -17.96 11.08
C ALA A 405 15.17 -19.23 11.94
N ALA A 406 16.23 -19.27 12.75
CA ALA A 406 16.52 -20.36 13.68
C ALA A 406 15.90 -20.19 15.08
N SER A 407 15.47 -18.95 15.45
CA SER A 407 15.00 -18.62 16.81
C SER A 407 13.49 -18.40 16.90
N ALA A 408 12.83 -18.08 15.81
CA ALA A 408 11.38 -18.05 15.74
C ALA A 408 10.93 -19.39 15.18
N GLY A 409 10.06 -20.06 15.89
CA GLY A 409 9.21 -21.07 15.26
C GLY A 409 8.32 -20.33 14.26
N SER A 410 8.94 -19.84 13.15
CA SER A 410 8.20 -19.21 12.07
C SER A 410 7.14 -20.20 11.62
N VAL A 411 5.89 -19.85 11.81
CA VAL A 411 4.78 -20.57 11.20
C VAL A 411 4.85 -20.22 9.72
N GLY A 412 5.79 -20.87 9.01
CA GLY A 412 5.83 -20.80 7.57
C GLY A 412 4.49 -21.30 7.03
N VAL A 413 4.12 -20.86 5.85
CA VAL A 413 2.91 -21.34 5.14
C VAL A 413 2.80 -22.87 5.08
N GLU A 414 3.91 -23.56 5.30
CA GLU A 414 4.01 -25.03 5.43
C GLU A 414 3.18 -25.58 6.59
N LYS A 415 3.16 -24.88 7.72
CA LYS A 415 2.48 -25.30 8.96
C LYS A 415 1.04 -24.81 9.08
N MET A 416 0.61 -23.91 8.21
CA MET A 416 -0.77 -23.46 8.19
C MET A 416 -1.69 -24.64 7.88
N ALA A 417 -2.80 -24.74 8.61
CA ALA A 417 -3.82 -25.74 8.33
C ALA A 417 -4.56 -25.42 7.01
N ASP A 418 -5.00 -26.42 6.28
CA ASP A 418 -5.69 -26.18 5.00
C ASP A 418 -7.01 -25.43 5.16
N ASP A 419 -7.68 -25.54 6.29
CA ASP A 419 -8.88 -24.81 6.64
C ASP A 419 -8.60 -23.40 7.18
N GLU A 420 -7.34 -23.02 7.36
CA GLU A 420 -6.96 -21.71 7.86
C GLU A 420 -7.22 -20.61 6.83
N GLN A 421 -7.91 -19.56 7.27
CA GLN A 421 -8.34 -18.47 6.41
C GLN A 421 -7.18 -17.54 6.04
N VAL A 422 -6.89 -17.44 4.74
CA VAL A 422 -5.86 -16.58 4.15
C VAL A 422 -6.44 -15.23 3.74
N CYS A 423 -7.59 -15.24 3.07
CA CYS A 423 -8.26 -14.04 2.58
C CYS A 423 -9.55 -13.77 3.35
N GLY A 424 -9.53 -12.82 4.31
CA GLY A 424 -10.70 -12.52 5.14
C GLY A 424 -11.87 -11.88 4.38
N CYS A 425 -11.61 -11.08 3.35
CA CYS A 425 -12.65 -10.38 2.59
C CYS A 425 -13.33 -11.22 1.51
N MET A 426 -12.65 -12.28 1.02
CA MET A 426 -13.17 -13.22 0.02
C MET A 426 -13.41 -14.62 0.59
N GLY A 427 -13.02 -14.85 1.85
CA GLY A 427 -13.23 -16.12 2.55
C GLY A 427 -12.41 -17.27 2.02
N VAL A 428 -11.22 -17.01 1.44
CA VAL A 428 -10.34 -18.02 0.84
C VAL A 428 -9.42 -18.59 1.91
N THR A 429 -9.34 -19.91 1.97
CA THR A 429 -8.45 -20.64 2.87
C THR A 429 -7.16 -21.05 2.18
N LYS A 430 -6.19 -21.55 2.93
CA LYS A 430 -5.01 -22.21 2.35
C LYS A 430 -5.42 -23.37 1.44
N GLY A 431 -6.35 -24.22 1.88
CA GLY A 431 -6.85 -25.36 1.12
C GLY A 431 -7.52 -24.97 -0.21
N ASP A 432 -8.22 -23.80 -0.25
CA ASP A 432 -8.76 -23.29 -1.51
C ASP A 432 -7.65 -22.96 -2.50
N ILE A 433 -6.56 -22.33 -2.05
CA ILE A 433 -5.37 -22.03 -2.88
C ILE A 433 -4.68 -23.32 -3.33
N VAL A 434 -4.48 -24.27 -2.41
CA VAL A 434 -3.90 -25.59 -2.70
C VAL A 434 -4.73 -26.34 -3.75
N THR A 435 -6.05 -26.29 -3.62
CA THR A 435 -6.99 -26.93 -4.56
C THR A 435 -6.93 -26.26 -5.93
N ALA A 436 -6.90 -24.94 -6.02
CA ALA A 436 -6.79 -24.21 -7.27
C ALA A 436 -5.49 -24.58 -8.01
N VAL A 437 -4.35 -24.58 -7.31
CA VAL A 437 -3.06 -24.99 -7.87
C VAL A 437 -3.09 -26.46 -8.34
N SER A 438 -3.64 -27.36 -7.52
CA SER A 438 -3.76 -28.78 -7.87
C SER A 438 -4.70 -29.03 -9.04
N SER A 439 -5.65 -28.14 -9.29
CA SER A 439 -6.61 -28.19 -10.40
C SER A 439 -6.07 -27.59 -11.71
N GLY A 440 -4.82 -27.08 -11.70
CA GLY A 440 -4.11 -26.61 -12.88
C GLY A 440 -3.93 -25.10 -12.99
N CYS A 441 -4.16 -24.32 -11.91
CA CYS A 441 -3.79 -22.93 -11.85
C CYS A 441 -2.26 -22.84 -11.67
N ASP A 442 -1.54 -22.64 -12.77
CA ASP A 442 -0.06 -22.60 -12.81
C ASP A 442 0.52 -21.20 -12.60
N THR A 443 -0.32 -20.17 -12.52
CA THR A 443 0.05 -18.79 -12.19
C THR A 443 -0.72 -18.29 -10.97
N PHE A 444 -0.16 -17.29 -10.27
CA PHE A 444 -0.86 -16.68 -9.14
C PHE A 444 -2.11 -15.92 -9.59
N GLU A 445 -2.07 -15.33 -10.77
CA GLU A 445 -3.20 -14.65 -11.39
C GLU A 445 -4.36 -15.63 -11.66
N ALA A 446 -4.07 -16.84 -12.16
CA ALA A 446 -5.08 -17.88 -12.32
C ALA A 446 -5.69 -18.31 -10.97
N VAL A 447 -4.87 -18.39 -9.90
CA VAL A 447 -5.37 -18.63 -8.54
C VAL A 447 -6.25 -17.48 -8.05
N GLN A 448 -5.91 -16.24 -8.37
CA GLN A 448 -6.74 -15.08 -8.05
C GLN A 448 -8.08 -15.10 -8.78
N GLU A 449 -8.07 -15.43 -10.06
CA GLU A 449 -9.31 -15.57 -10.87
C GLU A 449 -10.21 -16.67 -10.34
N GLU A 450 -9.64 -17.82 -9.99
CA GLU A 450 -10.39 -18.99 -9.51
C GLU A 450 -10.94 -18.80 -8.08
N THR A 451 -10.10 -18.23 -7.17
CA THR A 451 -10.45 -18.16 -5.76
C THR A 451 -10.95 -16.79 -5.30
N GLY A 452 -10.71 -15.73 -6.06
CA GLY A 452 -10.90 -14.35 -5.64
C GLY A 452 -9.87 -13.84 -4.62
N CYS A 453 -8.84 -14.62 -4.29
CA CYS A 453 -7.83 -14.27 -3.31
C CYS A 453 -7.09 -13.00 -3.73
N ALA A 454 -6.89 -12.06 -2.81
CA ALA A 454 -6.20 -10.79 -3.02
C ALA A 454 -6.81 -9.82 -4.06
N THR A 455 -8.01 -10.10 -4.58
CA THR A 455 -8.71 -9.23 -5.54
C THR A 455 -9.56 -8.14 -4.87
N GLY A 456 -9.86 -8.27 -3.57
CA GLY A 456 -10.62 -7.31 -2.77
C GLY A 456 -9.74 -6.26 -2.10
N CYS A 457 -9.55 -6.34 -0.77
CA CYS A 457 -8.74 -5.38 -0.02
C CYS A 457 -7.22 -5.52 -0.24
N GLY A 458 -6.75 -6.57 -0.92
CA GLY A 458 -5.34 -6.83 -1.23
C GLY A 458 -4.48 -7.29 -0.05
N GLY A 459 -5.02 -7.31 1.17
CA GLY A 459 -4.28 -7.56 2.40
C GLY A 459 -3.59 -8.92 2.51
N CYS A 460 -4.13 -9.93 1.86
CA CYS A 460 -3.62 -11.31 1.91
C CYS A 460 -2.60 -11.61 0.79
N GLY A 461 -2.34 -10.67 -0.13
CA GLY A 461 -1.57 -10.95 -1.35
C GLY A 461 -0.19 -11.56 -1.12
N SER A 462 0.55 -11.11 -0.11
CA SER A 462 1.87 -11.65 0.21
C SER A 462 1.82 -13.10 0.69
N VAL A 463 0.90 -13.40 1.62
CA VAL A 463 0.74 -14.77 2.17
C VAL A 463 0.20 -15.73 1.11
N ALA A 464 -0.78 -15.29 0.33
CA ALA A 464 -1.34 -16.10 -0.75
C ALA A 464 -0.30 -16.46 -1.82
N LYS A 465 0.59 -15.52 -2.16
CA LYS A 465 1.72 -15.79 -3.06
C LYS A 465 2.72 -16.79 -2.45
N GLN A 466 3.01 -16.68 -1.17
CA GLN A 466 3.88 -17.64 -0.48
C GLN A 466 3.28 -19.06 -0.49
N ILE A 467 1.95 -19.19 -0.25
CA ILE A 467 1.26 -20.48 -0.32
C ILE A 467 1.31 -21.02 -1.75
N PHE A 468 1.01 -20.18 -2.75
CA PHE A 468 1.10 -20.56 -4.17
C PHE A 468 2.49 -21.11 -4.51
N SER A 469 3.55 -20.39 -4.13
CA SER A 469 4.93 -20.82 -4.34
C SER A 469 5.27 -22.15 -3.66
N PHE A 470 4.87 -22.28 -2.41
CA PHE A 470 5.10 -23.51 -1.63
C PHE A 470 4.42 -24.73 -2.29
N VAL A 471 3.18 -24.57 -2.75
CA VAL A 471 2.38 -25.68 -3.32
C VAL A 471 2.79 -25.99 -4.74
N SER A 472 3.05 -25.00 -5.58
CA SER A 472 3.44 -25.19 -6.98
C SER A 472 4.89 -25.67 -7.14
N GLY A 473 5.72 -25.55 -6.08
CA GLY A 473 7.17 -25.80 -6.16
C GLY A 473 7.88 -24.77 -7.06
N ALA A 474 7.15 -23.78 -7.57
CA ALA A 474 7.72 -22.67 -8.28
C ALA A 474 8.48 -21.83 -7.24
N GLU A 475 9.79 -21.67 -7.40
CA GLU A 475 10.46 -20.56 -6.74
C GLU A 475 9.61 -19.32 -7.03
N LEU A 476 9.34 -18.50 -6.01
CA LEU A 476 8.79 -17.16 -6.21
C LEU A 476 9.81 -16.35 -7.03
N VAL A 477 9.92 -16.66 -8.29
CA VAL A 477 10.24 -15.66 -9.28
C VAL A 477 8.98 -14.79 -9.30
N THR A 478 8.91 -13.81 -8.40
CA THR A 478 8.21 -12.60 -8.73
C THR A 478 8.88 -12.21 -10.05
N LYS A 479 8.26 -12.47 -11.18
CA LYS A 479 8.54 -11.70 -12.38
C LYS A 479 8.18 -10.28 -11.95
N ASP A 480 9.18 -9.54 -11.44
CA ASP A 480 9.10 -8.12 -11.29
C ASP A 480 9.01 -7.59 -12.71
N ALA A 481 7.79 -7.61 -13.25
CA ALA A 481 7.52 -7.02 -14.54
C ALA A 481 8.04 -5.58 -14.49
N LEU A 482 8.73 -5.17 -15.53
CA LEU A 482 9.31 -3.83 -15.61
C LEU A 482 8.23 -2.75 -15.39
N CYS A 483 6.99 -3.06 -15.76
CA CYS A 483 5.85 -2.16 -15.71
C CYS A 483 4.56 -2.98 -15.70
N ASP A 484 3.46 -2.38 -15.22
CA ASP A 484 2.12 -2.98 -15.22
C ASP A 484 1.58 -3.29 -16.63
N CYS A 485 2.18 -2.74 -17.68
CA CYS A 485 1.78 -2.90 -19.08
C CYS A 485 2.47 -4.09 -19.80
N THR A 486 3.30 -4.87 -19.12
CA THR A 486 4.06 -5.98 -19.72
C THR A 486 4.17 -7.13 -18.74
N THR A 487 4.35 -8.33 -19.27
CA THR A 487 4.73 -9.52 -18.50
C THR A 487 6.25 -9.71 -18.41
N HIS A 488 7.04 -8.91 -19.15
CA HIS A 488 8.49 -9.01 -19.15
C HIS A 488 9.09 -8.43 -17.87
N SER A 489 9.95 -9.21 -17.22
CA SER A 489 10.73 -8.76 -16.08
C SER A 489 11.77 -7.72 -16.48
N THR A 490 12.23 -6.95 -15.50
CA THR A 490 13.35 -6.02 -15.67
C THR A 490 14.58 -6.69 -16.29
N GLU A 491 14.88 -7.93 -15.88
CA GLU A 491 16.01 -8.71 -16.39
C GLU A 491 15.82 -9.10 -17.86
N GLU A 492 14.65 -9.63 -18.22
CA GLU A 492 14.34 -10.00 -19.61
C GLU A 492 14.44 -8.80 -20.56
N VAL A 493 13.96 -7.63 -20.17
CA VAL A 493 14.09 -6.40 -20.97
C VAL A 493 15.55 -5.99 -21.11
N ARG A 494 16.31 -6.06 -20.03
CA ARG A 494 17.75 -5.74 -20.04
C ARG A 494 18.53 -6.71 -20.92
N GLU A 495 18.28 -8.02 -20.83
CA GLU A 495 18.92 -9.03 -21.67
C GLU A 495 18.55 -8.87 -23.14
N TYR A 496 17.29 -8.54 -23.44
CA TYR A 496 16.89 -8.21 -24.81
C TYR A 496 17.67 -7.03 -25.36
N VAL A 497 17.78 -5.93 -24.62
CA VAL A 497 18.58 -4.76 -25.05
C VAL A 497 20.05 -5.12 -25.24
N ARG A 498 20.62 -5.98 -24.39
CA ARG A 498 21.99 -6.48 -24.50
C ARG A 498 22.20 -7.35 -25.74
N SER A 499 21.17 -8.05 -26.18
CA SER A 499 21.26 -8.92 -27.37
C SER A 499 21.21 -8.16 -28.70
N LEU A 500 20.86 -6.87 -28.67
CA LEU A 500 20.77 -6.05 -29.88
C LEU A 500 22.15 -5.78 -30.47
N GLU A 501 22.34 -6.12 -31.75
CA GLU A 501 23.58 -5.84 -32.50
C GLU A 501 23.66 -4.40 -32.98
N LYS A 502 22.55 -3.67 -33.03
CA LYS A 502 22.44 -2.28 -33.49
C LYS A 502 21.61 -1.47 -32.51
N VAL A 503 21.87 -0.16 -32.51
CA VAL A 503 21.09 0.81 -31.75
C VAL A 503 19.63 0.74 -32.18
N ALA A 504 18.72 0.57 -31.22
CA ALA A 504 17.28 0.63 -31.41
C ALA A 504 16.69 1.86 -30.70
N SER A 505 15.51 2.26 -31.09
CA SER A 505 14.70 3.26 -30.38
C SER A 505 13.90 2.61 -29.25
N VAL A 506 13.37 3.43 -28.34
CA VAL A 506 12.47 2.96 -27.26
C VAL A 506 11.24 2.27 -27.85
N ASP A 507 10.69 2.84 -28.92
CA ASP A 507 9.47 2.31 -29.57
C ASP A 507 9.73 0.97 -30.26
N GLU A 508 10.91 0.79 -30.88
CA GLU A 508 11.31 -0.51 -31.46
C GLU A 508 11.41 -1.59 -30.39
N VAL A 509 11.96 -1.27 -29.22
CA VAL A 509 12.02 -2.23 -28.08
C VAL A 509 10.64 -2.52 -27.52
N ARG A 510 9.79 -1.49 -27.36
CA ARG A 510 8.39 -1.66 -26.95
C ARG A 510 7.64 -2.60 -27.89
N SER A 511 7.70 -2.35 -29.18
CA SER A 511 7.04 -3.16 -30.20
C SER A 511 7.54 -4.61 -30.22
N ALA A 512 8.85 -4.82 -30.08
CA ALA A 512 9.46 -6.15 -30.11
C ALA A 512 9.12 -7.01 -28.90
N LEU A 513 8.84 -6.40 -27.75
CA LEU A 513 8.47 -7.06 -26.50
C LEU A 513 6.96 -6.89 -26.14
N GLU A 514 6.16 -6.45 -27.10
CA GLU A 514 4.69 -6.33 -27.00
C GLU A 514 4.24 -5.46 -25.80
N PHE A 515 4.95 -4.35 -25.53
CA PHE A 515 4.53 -3.38 -24.52
C PHE A 515 3.34 -2.55 -25.01
N ASP A 516 2.50 -2.08 -24.08
CA ASP A 516 1.48 -1.08 -24.39
C ASP A 516 2.11 0.23 -24.83
N GLU A 517 1.85 0.63 -26.07
CA GLU A 517 2.41 1.85 -26.68
C GLU A 517 1.99 3.14 -25.94
N SER A 518 0.87 3.12 -25.22
CA SER A 518 0.37 4.27 -24.45
C SER A 518 0.99 4.40 -23.05
N CYS A 519 1.81 3.44 -22.62
CA CYS A 519 2.39 3.43 -21.29
C CYS A 519 3.53 4.44 -21.12
N GLU A 520 3.36 5.40 -20.23
CA GLU A 520 4.37 6.42 -19.90
C GLU A 520 5.45 5.94 -18.91
N LYS A 521 5.33 4.74 -18.33
CA LYS A 521 6.20 4.28 -17.24
C LYS A 521 7.45 3.54 -17.73
N CYS A 522 7.33 2.61 -18.66
CA CYS A 522 8.40 1.71 -19.08
C CYS A 522 9.45 2.40 -19.94
N GLY A 523 9.10 3.44 -20.69
CA GLY A 523 10.01 4.15 -21.60
C GLY A 523 11.26 4.66 -20.93
N ALA A 524 11.17 5.17 -19.70
CA ALA A 524 12.32 5.68 -18.97
C ALA A 524 13.37 4.59 -18.66
N ALA A 525 12.92 3.37 -18.35
CA ALA A 525 13.82 2.24 -18.11
C ALA A 525 14.44 1.73 -19.41
N ILE A 526 13.67 1.59 -20.48
CA ILE A 526 14.15 1.16 -21.80
C ILE A 526 15.18 2.16 -22.34
N ASN A 527 14.88 3.47 -22.29
CA ASN A 527 15.78 4.56 -22.67
C ASN A 527 17.10 4.50 -21.88
N TYR A 528 17.02 4.19 -20.57
CA TYR A 528 18.19 3.97 -19.74
C TYR A 528 19.03 2.76 -20.21
N TYR A 529 18.41 1.60 -20.44
CA TYR A 529 19.12 0.40 -20.85
C TYR A 529 19.78 0.55 -22.21
N LEU A 530 19.11 1.18 -23.18
CA LEU A 530 19.68 1.53 -24.47
C LEU A 530 20.90 2.46 -24.32
N SER A 531 20.79 3.48 -23.46
CA SER A 531 21.90 4.39 -23.15
C SER A 531 23.09 3.68 -22.49
N SER A 532 22.84 2.76 -21.57
CA SER A 532 23.92 2.04 -20.89
C SER A 532 24.62 1.01 -21.78
N GLN A 533 23.90 0.44 -22.75
CA GLN A 533 24.41 -0.54 -23.70
C GLN A 533 25.18 0.09 -24.85
N PHE A 534 24.61 1.12 -25.48
CA PHE A 534 25.17 1.70 -26.72
C PHE A 534 25.97 2.99 -26.50
N ASN A 535 25.93 3.52 -25.28
CA ASN A 535 26.70 4.71 -24.89
C ASN A 535 26.57 5.88 -25.91
N GLU A 536 27.68 6.37 -26.46
CA GLU A 536 27.72 7.52 -27.39
C GLU A 536 26.97 7.26 -28.71
N ALA A 537 26.73 6.01 -29.08
CA ALA A 537 25.98 5.67 -30.29
C ALA A 537 24.48 5.85 -30.14
N TYR A 538 23.96 5.92 -28.91
CA TYR A 538 22.55 6.09 -28.63
C TYR A 538 22.21 7.56 -28.39
N VAL A 539 21.24 8.07 -29.13
CA VAL A 539 20.67 9.39 -28.90
C VAL A 539 19.51 9.24 -27.92
N HIS A 540 19.65 9.85 -26.75
CA HIS A 540 18.60 9.79 -25.72
C HIS A 540 17.24 10.29 -26.22
N ASN A 541 16.18 9.56 -25.94
CA ASN A 541 14.84 10.07 -26.07
C ASN A 541 14.50 10.90 -24.82
N ASP A 542 14.60 12.22 -24.93
CA ASP A 542 14.39 13.14 -23.81
C ASP A 542 12.94 13.13 -23.31
N ALA A 543 11.95 12.79 -24.15
CA ALA A 543 10.55 12.65 -23.74
C ALA A 543 10.35 11.48 -22.76
N GLU A 544 11.20 10.48 -22.80
CA GLU A 544 11.17 9.30 -21.94
C GLU A 544 12.01 9.44 -20.66
N ARG A 545 12.51 10.64 -20.35
CA ARG A 545 13.27 10.88 -19.12
C ARG A 545 12.45 11.65 -18.10
N PRO A 546 12.51 11.30 -16.81
CA PRO A 546 11.93 12.13 -15.76
C PRO A 546 12.45 13.57 -15.81
N HIS A 547 11.57 14.52 -15.63
CA HIS A 547 11.86 15.97 -15.76
C HIS A 547 13.15 16.40 -15.03
N ASN A 548 13.31 16.00 -13.77
CA ASN A 548 14.48 16.36 -12.94
C ASN A 548 15.80 15.68 -13.38
N GLU A 549 15.78 14.76 -14.34
CA GLU A 549 16.98 14.08 -14.83
C GLU A 549 17.58 14.81 -16.04
N MET A 550 16.75 15.50 -16.81
CA MET A 550 17.15 16.25 -17.98
C MET A 550 17.46 17.71 -17.68
N MET A 551 16.76 18.24 -16.68
CA MET A 551 16.79 19.68 -16.42
C MET A 551 18.01 20.09 -15.60
N HIS A 552 18.54 21.24 -15.96
CA HIS A 552 19.52 21.95 -15.14
C HIS A 552 18.87 22.69 -13.95
N ALA A 553 17.56 22.44 -13.71
CA ALA A 553 16.78 22.94 -12.59
C ALA A 553 15.86 21.84 -12.06
N ASN A 554 15.35 22.00 -10.83
CA ASN A 554 14.44 21.04 -10.21
C ASN A 554 13.09 21.70 -9.95
N LYS A 555 12.01 21.08 -10.39
CA LYS A 555 10.65 21.52 -10.12
C LYS A 555 10.32 21.36 -8.63
N GLN A 556 9.84 22.41 -8.01
CA GLN A 556 9.47 22.46 -6.60
C GLN A 556 7.96 22.23 -6.42
N ARG A 557 7.55 21.96 -5.18
CA ARG A 557 6.16 21.61 -4.85
C ARG A 557 5.14 22.74 -5.18
N ASP A 558 5.59 23.99 -5.08
CA ASP A 558 4.78 25.19 -5.38
C ASP A 558 4.73 25.57 -6.86
N GLY A 559 5.34 24.74 -7.73
CA GLY A 559 5.42 24.96 -9.17
C GLY A 559 6.61 25.83 -9.61
N THR A 560 7.37 26.41 -8.69
CA THR A 560 8.62 27.10 -8.97
C THR A 560 9.76 26.11 -9.22
N TYR A 561 10.96 26.60 -9.46
CA TYR A 561 12.15 25.81 -9.74
C TYR A 561 13.29 26.17 -8.80
N SER A 562 14.25 25.23 -8.66
CA SER A 562 15.54 25.52 -8.06
C SER A 562 16.69 25.27 -9.04
N ILE A 563 17.70 26.11 -8.95
CA ILE A 563 18.96 26.01 -9.70
C ILE A 563 20.08 25.75 -8.71
N VAL A 564 20.91 24.71 -8.98
CA VAL A 564 22.00 24.28 -8.09
C VAL A 564 23.29 24.22 -8.90
N PRO A 565 24.04 25.32 -9.03
CA PRO A 565 25.29 25.34 -9.75
C PRO A 565 26.28 24.31 -9.21
N GLN A 566 27.09 23.74 -10.10
CA GLN A 566 28.14 22.80 -9.75
C GLN A 566 29.21 23.52 -8.91
N MET A 567 29.65 22.84 -7.88
CA MET A 567 30.81 23.19 -7.07
C MET A 567 31.64 21.91 -6.95
N GLN A 568 32.61 21.75 -7.84
CA GLN A 568 33.40 20.52 -7.95
C GLN A 568 34.17 20.24 -6.66
N GLY A 569 33.99 19.03 -6.13
CA GLY A 569 34.55 18.67 -4.82
C GLY A 569 34.04 19.52 -3.66
N GLY A 570 32.97 20.32 -3.84
CA GLY A 570 32.49 21.28 -2.86
C GLY A 570 33.27 22.61 -2.87
N LEU A 571 34.11 22.83 -3.86
CA LEU A 571 34.95 24.03 -4.00
C LEU A 571 34.23 25.09 -4.83
N THR A 572 34.53 26.36 -4.53
CA THR A 572 34.10 27.55 -5.28
C THR A 572 35.11 28.68 -5.05
N THR A 573 35.06 29.66 -5.90
CA THR A 573 35.92 30.86 -5.79
C THR A 573 35.13 32.07 -5.27
N PRO A 574 35.77 33.06 -4.67
CA PRO A 574 35.13 34.31 -4.30
C PRO A 574 34.40 35.00 -5.47
N ALA A 575 34.96 34.91 -6.71
CA ALA A 575 34.38 35.49 -7.91
C ALA A 575 33.07 34.76 -8.30
N GLU A 576 33.05 33.44 -8.27
CA GLU A 576 31.87 32.62 -8.52
C GLU A 576 30.77 32.88 -7.49
N LEU A 577 31.14 32.99 -6.19
CA LEU A 577 30.19 33.33 -5.12
C LEU A 577 29.56 34.71 -5.34
N GLN A 578 30.37 35.69 -5.74
CA GLN A 578 29.90 37.04 -6.04
C GLN A 578 28.97 37.05 -7.27
N ALA A 579 29.29 36.32 -8.31
CA ALA A 579 28.45 36.17 -9.51
C ALA A 579 27.12 35.54 -9.14
N LEU A 580 27.13 34.45 -8.37
CA LEU A 580 25.92 33.78 -7.92
C LEU A 580 25.05 34.66 -7.04
N ALA A 581 25.65 35.46 -6.14
CA ALA A 581 24.92 36.41 -5.32
C ALA A 581 24.29 37.53 -6.19
N ASN A 582 25.00 38.04 -7.18
CA ASN A 582 24.47 39.05 -8.09
C ASN A 582 23.30 38.53 -8.94
N ILE A 583 23.39 37.30 -9.44
CA ILE A 583 22.33 36.61 -10.18
C ILE A 583 21.09 36.45 -9.26
N ALA A 584 21.29 35.96 -8.03
CA ALA A 584 20.21 35.77 -7.08
C ALA A 584 19.49 37.08 -6.75
N LEU A 585 20.23 38.19 -6.58
CA LEU A 585 19.66 39.53 -6.35
C LEU A 585 18.92 40.06 -7.58
N LYS A 586 19.49 39.90 -8.78
CA LYS A 586 18.91 40.38 -10.04
C LYS A 586 17.56 39.74 -10.34
N TYR A 587 17.42 38.44 -10.09
CA TYR A 587 16.20 37.67 -10.30
C TYR A 587 15.31 37.55 -9.07
N GLU A 588 15.59 38.34 -8.02
CA GLU A 588 14.81 38.36 -6.78
C GLU A 588 14.59 36.96 -6.17
N VAL A 589 15.61 36.10 -6.19
CA VAL A 589 15.53 34.75 -5.66
C VAL A 589 15.16 34.78 -4.18
N PRO A 590 14.00 34.22 -3.77
CA PRO A 590 13.49 34.38 -2.41
C PRO A 590 14.31 33.66 -1.33
N THR A 591 15.01 32.57 -1.71
CA THR A 591 15.77 31.77 -0.76
C THR A 591 17.03 31.17 -1.41
N VAL A 592 18.16 31.35 -0.73
CA VAL A 592 19.43 30.72 -1.06
C VAL A 592 19.81 29.76 0.06
N LYS A 593 20.17 28.52 -0.27
CA LYS A 593 20.44 27.47 0.73
C LYS A 593 21.76 26.76 0.44
N VAL A 594 22.63 26.66 1.43
CA VAL A 594 23.79 25.76 1.40
C VAL A 594 23.28 24.33 1.66
N THR A 595 23.55 23.41 0.71
CA THR A 595 23.06 22.02 0.76
C THR A 595 24.04 21.10 1.46
N GLY A 596 23.55 19.95 1.97
CA GLY A 596 24.40 18.89 2.54
C GLY A 596 25.33 18.25 1.49
N GLY A 597 25.14 18.51 0.19
CA GLY A 597 26.02 18.10 -0.92
C GLY A 597 27.13 19.09 -1.23
N GLN A 598 27.38 20.08 -0.36
CA GLN A 598 28.40 21.12 -0.56
C GLN A 598 28.16 21.97 -1.83
N ARG A 599 26.90 22.28 -2.14
CA ARG A 599 26.47 23.17 -3.23
C ARG A 599 25.55 24.24 -2.70
N ILE A 600 25.39 25.34 -3.41
CA ILE A 600 24.41 26.39 -3.13
C ILE A 600 23.19 26.15 -4.03
N ASP A 601 22.01 26.21 -3.42
CA ASP A 601 20.72 26.01 -4.08
C ASP A 601 19.94 27.34 -4.09
N LEU A 602 19.54 27.78 -5.27
CA LEU A 602 18.70 28.97 -5.50
C LEU A 602 17.26 28.48 -5.64
N LEU A 603 16.40 28.81 -4.67
CA LEU A 603 15.04 28.28 -4.53
C LEU A 603 13.98 29.33 -4.90
N GLY A 604 12.82 28.89 -5.43
CA GLY A 604 11.68 29.74 -5.71
C GLY A 604 11.74 30.49 -7.04
N ILE A 605 12.39 29.94 -8.06
CA ILE A 605 12.62 30.58 -9.35
C ILE A 605 11.42 30.35 -10.26
N PRO A 606 10.78 31.41 -10.82
CA PRO A 606 9.78 31.28 -11.88
C PRO A 606 10.37 30.61 -13.15
N LYS A 607 9.58 29.78 -13.86
CA LYS A 607 10.00 29.07 -15.07
C LYS A 607 10.62 30.03 -16.11
N ASP A 608 10.04 31.19 -16.30
CA ASP A 608 10.43 32.18 -17.32
C ASP A 608 11.84 32.77 -17.09
N ASN A 609 12.36 32.70 -15.86
CA ASN A 609 13.69 33.21 -15.51
C ASN A 609 14.80 32.19 -15.77
N LEU A 610 14.47 30.89 -15.92
CA LEU A 610 15.46 29.80 -15.97
C LEU A 610 16.50 29.98 -17.07
N ASN A 611 16.08 30.24 -18.31
CA ASN A 611 16.99 30.35 -19.45
C ASN A 611 18.03 31.47 -19.24
N ASN A 612 17.56 32.64 -18.82
CA ASN A 612 18.44 33.78 -18.58
C ASN A 612 19.38 33.53 -17.41
N MET A 613 18.91 32.87 -16.35
CA MET A 613 19.77 32.54 -15.21
C MET A 613 20.82 31.50 -15.58
N TRP A 614 20.49 30.51 -16.40
CA TRP A 614 21.47 29.51 -16.89
C TRP A 614 22.54 30.15 -17.75
N ASP A 615 22.17 31.07 -18.67
CA ASP A 615 23.10 31.80 -19.49
C ASP A 615 24.10 32.59 -18.61
N GLU A 616 23.63 33.34 -17.62
CA GLU A 616 24.47 34.11 -16.71
C GLU A 616 25.33 33.24 -15.79
N ILE A 617 24.85 32.10 -15.38
CA ILE A 617 25.63 31.12 -14.58
C ILE A 617 26.75 30.56 -15.46
N ALA A 618 26.47 30.24 -16.73
CA ALA A 618 27.46 29.74 -17.67
C ALA A 618 28.51 30.83 -18.04
N GLU A 619 28.10 32.10 -18.22
CA GLU A 619 29.01 33.26 -18.43
C GLU A 619 29.95 33.43 -17.21
N ALA A 620 29.49 33.13 -16.01
CA ALA A 620 30.30 33.14 -14.80
C ALA A 620 31.24 31.91 -14.65
N GLY A 621 31.24 31.02 -15.65
CA GLY A 621 32.10 29.82 -15.65
C GLY A 621 31.54 28.65 -14.82
N MET A 622 30.30 28.71 -14.37
CA MET A 622 29.66 27.67 -13.58
C MET A 622 28.68 26.85 -14.45
N GLU A 623 28.55 25.59 -14.14
CA GLU A 623 27.57 24.69 -14.73
C GLU A 623 26.41 24.38 -13.76
N SER A 624 25.18 24.37 -14.25
CA SER A 624 24.02 23.98 -13.43
C SER A 624 23.58 22.55 -13.74
N GLY A 625 22.88 21.92 -12.84
CA GLY A 625 22.27 20.61 -13.04
C GLY A 625 22.83 19.49 -12.17
N TYR A 626 22.34 18.30 -12.40
CA TYR A 626 22.74 17.02 -11.76
C TYR A 626 22.76 16.99 -10.21
N ALA A 627 22.10 17.95 -9.56
CA ALA A 627 21.97 17.98 -8.11
C ALA A 627 20.90 17.01 -7.59
N TYR A 628 19.92 16.67 -8.44
CA TYR A 628 18.80 15.76 -8.17
C TYR A 628 18.62 14.77 -9.33
N GLY A 629 17.69 13.81 -9.23
CA GLY A 629 17.45 12.81 -10.29
C GLY A 629 18.42 11.62 -10.26
N LYS A 630 18.54 10.92 -11.38
CA LYS A 630 19.36 9.71 -11.58
C LYS A 630 20.69 10.07 -12.24
N ALA A 631 21.54 10.76 -11.50
CA ALA A 631 22.82 11.24 -11.97
C ALA A 631 23.90 11.12 -10.90
N THR A 632 25.15 11.27 -11.31
CA THR A 632 26.28 11.46 -10.41
C THR A 632 26.14 12.79 -9.67
N ARG A 633 26.51 12.78 -8.39
CA ARG A 633 26.44 13.94 -7.50
C ARG A 633 27.81 14.53 -7.30
N THR A 634 27.85 15.80 -6.88
CA THR A 634 29.08 16.41 -6.39
C THR A 634 29.80 15.48 -5.42
N CYS A 635 31.10 15.28 -5.64
CA CYS A 635 31.95 14.51 -4.75
C CYS A 635 32.22 15.32 -3.49
N LYS A 636 31.69 14.89 -2.35
CA LYS A 636 31.90 15.59 -1.09
C LYS A 636 33.35 15.45 -0.63
N SER A 637 34.05 16.55 -0.33
CA SER A 637 35.41 16.50 0.19
C SER A 637 35.55 17.16 1.57
N CYS A 638 36.61 16.84 2.26
CA CYS A 638 37.15 17.66 3.36
C CYS A 638 38.35 18.48 2.85
N VAL A 639 38.93 19.31 3.70
CA VAL A 639 39.98 20.26 3.28
C VAL A 639 41.37 19.64 3.05
N GLY A 640 41.54 18.31 3.23
CA GLY A 640 42.77 17.59 2.86
C GLY A 640 44.06 18.08 3.51
N THR A 641 45.19 17.71 2.92
CA THR A 641 46.53 18.06 3.45
C THR A 641 46.86 19.54 3.30
N GLU A 642 46.26 20.24 2.36
CA GLU A 642 46.55 21.63 2.11
C GLU A 642 46.16 22.54 3.30
N HIS A 643 45.03 22.22 3.97
CA HIS A 643 44.49 23.07 5.04
C HIS A 643 44.23 22.34 6.37
N CYS A 644 44.47 21.05 6.44
CA CYS A 644 44.21 20.24 7.64
C CYS A 644 45.47 19.59 8.18
N MET A 645 45.84 19.86 9.41
CA MET A 645 47.02 19.27 10.11
C MET A 645 46.93 17.73 10.19
N MET A 646 45.75 17.16 10.08
CA MET A 646 45.50 15.70 10.15
C MET A 646 45.32 15.07 8.77
N GLY A 647 45.37 15.85 7.71
CA GLY A 647 45.26 15.34 6.32
C GLY A 647 46.45 14.45 5.99
N THR A 648 46.22 13.33 5.36
CA THR A 648 47.25 12.39 4.89
C THR A 648 47.45 12.46 3.38
N GLN A 649 46.41 12.87 2.63
CA GLN A 649 46.42 13.05 1.17
C GLN A 649 45.57 14.26 0.77
N ASP A 650 45.70 14.69 -0.50
CA ASP A 650 44.87 15.74 -1.10
C ASP A 650 43.45 15.23 -1.42
N SER A 651 42.54 15.48 -0.52
CA SER A 651 41.12 15.06 -0.74
C SER A 651 40.34 16.02 -1.64
N MET A 652 40.75 17.27 -1.73
CA MET A 652 40.09 18.26 -2.59
C MET A 652 40.45 18.01 -4.08
N GLY A 653 41.73 17.88 -4.40
CA GLY A 653 42.18 17.58 -5.76
C GLY A 653 41.64 16.25 -6.29
N LEU A 654 41.70 15.18 -5.45
CA LEU A 654 41.14 13.90 -5.83
C LEU A 654 39.60 13.97 -6.02
N SER A 655 38.87 14.71 -5.19
CA SER A 655 37.43 14.81 -5.36
C SER A 655 37.03 15.51 -6.66
N VAL A 656 37.77 16.52 -7.08
CA VAL A 656 37.56 17.18 -8.37
C VAL A 656 37.85 16.22 -9.53
N GLN A 657 38.97 15.48 -9.48
CA GLN A 657 39.31 14.48 -10.51
C GLN A 657 38.24 13.38 -10.61
N MET A 658 37.73 12.89 -9.47
CA MET A 658 36.67 11.88 -9.41
C MET A 658 35.37 12.40 -10.03
N GLU A 659 34.97 13.63 -9.66
CA GLU A 659 33.75 14.25 -10.19
C GLU A 659 33.85 14.48 -11.69
N ASP A 660 34.97 15.03 -12.17
CA ASP A 660 35.24 15.22 -13.60
C ASP A 660 35.18 13.91 -14.40
N ALA A 661 35.66 12.82 -13.82
CA ALA A 661 35.73 11.52 -14.50
C ALA A 661 34.35 10.90 -14.76
N VAL A 662 33.31 11.26 -13.95
CA VAL A 662 32.00 10.63 -14.01
C VAL A 662 30.84 11.64 -14.06
N TRP A 663 31.12 12.92 -14.32
CA TRP A 663 30.08 13.95 -14.41
C TRP A 663 29.15 13.73 -15.61
N SER A 664 27.91 14.14 -15.49
CA SER A 664 26.84 14.08 -16.52
C SER A 664 26.38 12.70 -16.98
N HIS A 665 26.89 11.61 -16.43
CA HIS A 665 26.45 10.27 -16.82
C HIS A 665 25.04 9.97 -16.35
N PHE A 666 24.25 9.35 -17.22
CA PHE A 666 22.92 8.81 -16.87
C PHE A 666 23.12 7.52 -16.07
N MET A 667 22.63 7.53 -14.84
CA MET A 667 22.82 6.47 -13.85
C MET A 667 21.50 5.73 -13.59
N PRO A 668 21.53 4.47 -13.14
CA PRO A 668 20.28 3.75 -12.75
C PRO A 668 19.57 4.45 -11.61
N HIS A 669 20.33 5.02 -10.68
CA HIS A 669 19.84 5.84 -9.57
C HIS A 669 20.88 6.91 -9.22
N LYS A 670 20.56 7.80 -8.27
CA LYS A 670 21.55 8.78 -7.77
C LYS A 670 22.81 8.08 -7.29
N PHE A 671 23.97 8.63 -7.67
CA PHE A 671 25.28 8.12 -7.28
C PHE A 671 26.05 9.20 -6.49
N LYS A 672 26.32 8.93 -5.23
CA LYS A 672 26.99 9.84 -4.30
C LYS A 672 28.40 9.40 -4.04
N MET A 673 29.32 10.36 -4.09
CA MET A 673 30.74 10.15 -3.81
C MET A 673 31.22 10.96 -2.60
N GLY A 674 32.34 10.56 -2.04
CA GLY A 674 32.97 11.32 -0.98
C GLY A 674 34.43 10.93 -0.75
N VAL A 675 35.30 11.92 -0.53
CA VAL A 675 36.73 11.74 -0.26
C VAL A 675 37.08 12.38 1.09
N SER A 676 37.54 11.56 2.02
CA SER A 676 38.04 12.02 3.32
C SER A 676 39.55 11.97 3.35
N GLY A 677 40.22 13.11 3.58
CA GLY A 677 41.67 13.27 3.56
C GLY A 677 42.42 12.55 4.68
N CYS A 678 41.75 11.82 5.55
CA CYS A 678 42.33 10.96 6.59
C CYS A 678 41.25 10.03 7.18
N PRO A 679 41.63 9.01 8.00
CA PRO A 679 40.68 8.07 8.63
C PRO A 679 39.61 8.66 9.54
N ARG A 680 39.67 9.99 9.87
CA ARG A 680 38.60 10.66 10.64
C ARG A 680 37.28 10.80 9.89
N ASN A 681 37.28 10.55 8.57
CA ASN A 681 36.10 10.47 7.75
C ASN A 681 35.18 11.72 7.77
N CYS A 682 35.75 12.91 7.77
CA CYS A 682 35.00 14.17 7.87
C CYS A 682 34.08 14.44 6.67
N ALA A 683 34.34 13.86 5.47
CA ALA A 683 33.48 13.92 4.30
C ALA A 683 32.41 12.81 4.27
N GLU A 684 32.30 12.01 5.35
CA GLU A 684 31.33 10.92 5.44
C GLU A 684 31.45 9.89 4.30
N ALA A 685 32.66 9.59 3.87
CA ALA A 685 32.94 8.70 2.75
C ALA A 685 32.34 7.29 2.96
N THR A 686 32.31 6.79 4.21
CA THR A 686 31.82 5.46 4.54
C THR A 686 30.30 5.29 4.51
N ILE A 687 29.55 6.29 4.06
CA ILE A 687 28.08 6.21 3.87
C ILE A 687 27.68 6.73 2.48
N LYS A 688 28.57 6.63 1.51
CA LYS A 688 28.36 7.03 0.12
C LYS A 688 28.22 5.79 -0.78
N ASP A 689 27.74 5.99 -1.98
CA ASP A 689 27.71 4.92 -3.00
C ASP A 689 29.13 4.49 -3.38
N PHE A 690 30.07 5.49 -3.41
CA PHE A 690 31.50 5.28 -3.55
C PHE A 690 32.25 6.25 -2.63
N GLY A 691 33.05 5.74 -1.72
CA GLY A 691 33.79 6.50 -0.74
C GLY A 691 35.29 6.21 -0.77
N VAL A 692 36.09 7.24 -0.53
CA VAL A 692 37.55 7.13 -0.44
C VAL A 692 38.01 7.65 0.91
N ILE A 693 38.76 6.83 1.64
CA ILE A 693 39.46 7.23 2.87
C ILE A 693 40.95 7.30 2.56
N CYS A 694 41.50 8.50 2.64
CA CYS A 694 42.94 8.71 2.49
C CYS A 694 43.69 8.20 3.71
N THR A 695 44.83 7.58 3.48
CA THR A 695 45.78 7.09 4.48
C THR A 695 47.21 7.53 4.12
N GLU A 696 48.14 7.37 5.02
CA GLU A 696 49.55 7.71 4.74
C GLU A 696 50.16 6.92 3.57
N LYS A 697 49.60 5.73 3.25
CA LYS A 697 50.12 4.80 2.24
C LYS A 697 49.35 4.85 0.91
N GLY A 698 48.23 5.57 0.85
CA GLY A 698 47.35 5.60 -0.31
C GLY A 698 45.87 5.73 0.08
N TYR A 699 45.00 5.02 -0.61
CA TYR A 699 43.57 5.26 -0.65
C TYR A 699 42.79 3.97 -0.41
N GLU A 700 41.98 3.94 0.63
CA GLU A 700 41.02 2.85 0.89
C GLU A 700 39.69 3.15 0.20
N ILE A 701 39.22 2.21 -0.62
CA ILE A 701 37.93 2.32 -1.32
C ILE A 701 36.84 1.64 -0.53
N HIS A 702 35.73 2.33 -0.37
CA HIS A 702 34.54 1.89 0.31
C HIS A 702 33.34 2.04 -0.60
N VAL A 703 32.51 0.98 -0.78
CA VAL A 703 31.39 0.96 -1.73
C VAL A 703 30.07 0.55 -1.08
N ALA A 704 28.97 0.82 -1.75
CA ALA A 704 27.63 0.39 -1.41
C ALA A 704 27.08 0.94 -0.08
N GLY A 705 27.51 2.14 0.34
CA GLY A 705 26.93 2.83 1.46
C GLY A 705 25.68 3.64 1.13
N ALA A 706 24.93 3.97 2.14
CA ALA A 706 23.76 4.83 2.03
C ALA A 706 23.52 5.65 3.31
N CYS A 707 23.00 6.86 3.11
CA CYS A 707 22.43 7.68 4.18
C CYS A 707 21.17 8.36 3.64
N GLY A 708 20.03 7.88 4.06
CA GLY A 708 18.71 8.33 3.62
C GLY A 708 17.63 7.62 4.41
N ILE A 709 16.59 7.13 3.77
CA ILE A 709 15.52 6.33 4.39
C ILE A 709 16.12 5.11 5.10
N ARG A 710 17.06 4.43 4.43
CA ARG A 710 17.86 3.37 5.02
C ARG A 710 19.31 3.85 5.13
N THR A 711 19.95 3.62 6.27
CA THR A 711 21.37 3.89 6.49
C THR A 711 22.13 2.57 6.45
N LYS A 712 23.17 2.54 5.59
CA LYS A 712 24.07 1.39 5.45
C LYS A 712 25.50 1.92 5.42
N ALA A 713 26.38 1.38 6.27
CA ALA A 713 27.80 1.62 6.14
C ALA A 713 28.34 0.97 4.88
N CYS A 714 29.32 1.63 4.22
CA CYS A 714 30.02 1.04 3.11
C CYS A 714 30.74 -0.25 3.49
N LEU A 715 30.87 -1.12 2.52
CA LEU A 715 31.81 -2.25 2.57
C LEU A 715 33.18 -1.78 2.10
N LYS A 716 34.24 -2.21 2.80
CA LYS A 716 35.62 -1.97 2.36
C LYS A 716 35.89 -2.89 1.16
N ASP A 717 36.23 -2.28 0.03
CA ASP A 717 36.44 -3.01 -1.22
C ASP A 717 37.93 -3.30 -1.44
N ARG A 718 38.74 -2.25 -1.66
CA ARG A 718 40.19 -2.43 -1.96
C ARG A 718 41.01 -1.20 -1.57
N PHE A 719 42.32 -1.29 -1.89
CA PHE A 719 43.30 -0.25 -1.60
C PHE A 719 44.09 0.05 -2.89
N PHE A 720 44.38 1.34 -3.10
CA PHE A 720 45.24 1.83 -4.17
C PHE A 720 46.34 2.77 -3.63
N GLU A 721 47.47 2.79 -4.35
CA GLU A 721 48.60 3.64 -3.92
C GLU A 721 48.55 5.03 -4.55
N THR A 722 47.88 5.19 -5.69
CA THR A 722 47.87 6.44 -6.47
C THR A 722 46.45 6.93 -6.76
N GLU A 723 46.27 8.24 -6.91
CA GLU A 723 45.00 8.87 -7.32
C GLU A 723 44.53 8.39 -8.70
N ALA A 724 45.45 8.18 -9.62
CA ALA A 724 45.13 7.71 -10.96
C ALA A 724 44.45 6.34 -10.95
N GLU A 725 44.91 5.42 -10.12
CA GLU A 725 44.28 4.10 -9.90
C GLU A 725 42.91 4.23 -9.32
N VAL A 726 42.71 5.15 -8.37
CA VAL A 726 41.37 5.42 -7.74
C VAL A 726 40.39 5.92 -8.81
N VAL A 727 40.82 6.87 -9.63
CA VAL A 727 39.96 7.45 -10.68
C VAL A 727 39.65 6.40 -11.78
N GLU A 728 40.63 5.60 -12.20
CA GLU A 728 40.38 4.53 -13.16
C GLU A 728 39.43 3.48 -12.59
N TYR A 729 39.57 3.10 -11.31
CA TYR A 729 38.70 2.17 -10.63
C TYR A 729 37.29 2.73 -10.48
N LEU A 730 37.13 4.01 -10.13
CA LEU A 730 35.82 4.67 -10.08
C LEU A 730 35.10 4.61 -11.44
N LYS A 731 35.81 4.89 -12.54
CA LYS A 731 35.24 4.80 -13.89
C LYS A 731 34.76 3.37 -14.20
N ALA A 732 35.58 2.38 -13.86
CA ALA A 732 35.24 0.96 -14.03
C ALA A 732 34.02 0.56 -13.19
N PHE A 733 33.99 0.95 -11.93
CA PHE A 733 32.87 0.68 -11.00
C PHE A 733 31.56 1.34 -11.48
N VAL A 734 31.64 2.60 -11.90
CA VAL A 734 30.48 3.34 -12.45
C VAL A 734 29.93 2.64 -13.70
N GLN A 735 30.81 2.21 -14.62
CA GLN A 735 30.37 1.53 -15.84
C GLN A 735 29.79 0.14 -15.54
N LEU A 736 30.41 -0.63 -14.67
CA LEU A 736 29.86 -1.90 -14.21
C LEU A 736 28.46 -1.71 -13.61
N TYR A 737 28.32 -0.75 -12.70
CA TYR A 737 27.03 -0.40 -12.09
C TYR A 737 26.00 0.06 -13.10
N ARG A 738 26.37 0.89 -14.09
CA ARG A 738 25.47 1.32 -15.17
C ARG A 738 24.96 0.17 -16.01
N VAL A 739 25.80 -0.80 -16.32
CA VAL A 739 25.43 -1.92 -17.19
C VAL A 739 24.70 -3.04 -16.43
N GLU A 740 25.08 -3.32 -15.18
CA GLU A 740 24.62 -4.49 -14.45
C GLU A 740 23.45 -4.20 -13.48
N ALA A 741 23.25 -2.95 -13.09
CA ALA A 741 22.15 -2.59 -12.21
C ALA A 741 20.81 -2.44 -12.93
N ASN A 742 19.74 -2.73 -12.21
CA ASN A 742 18.39 -2.46 -12.67
C ASN A 742 18.10 -0.95 -12.62
N TYR A 743 17.26 -0.46 -13.53
CA TYR A 743 16.79 0.92 -13.45
C TYR A 743 16.08 1.15 -12.10
N LEU A 744 16.38 2.26 -11.43
CA LEU A 744 15.98 2.63 -10.07
C LEU A 744 16.68 1.85 -8.94
N GLU A 745 17.58 0.94 -9.23
CA GLU A 745 18.36 0.21 -8.23
C GLU A 745 19.53 1.08 -7.73
N ARG A 746 19.64 1.31 -6.42
CA ARG A 746 20.80 1.98 -5.82
C ARG A 746 21.98 1.03 -5.69
N VAL A 747 23.23 1.59 -5.62
CA VAL A 747 24.44 0.79 -5.41
C VAL A 747 24.35 -0.16 -4.25
N MET A 748 23.73 0.25 -3.13
CA MET A 748 23.56 -0.63 -1.98
C MET A 748 22.64 -1.84 -2.27
N HIS A 749 21.60 -1.65 -3.07
CA HIS A 749 20.68 -2.74 -3.47
C HIS A 749 21.30 -3.60 -4.58
N PHE A 750 22.04 -2.98 -5.49
CA PHE A 750 22.83 -3.69 -6.50
C PHE A 750 23.83 -4.64 -5.82
N GLU A 751 24.57 -4.16 -4.82
CA GLU A 751 25.51 -4.97 -4.05
C GLU A 751 24.77 -6.07 -3.26
N GLU A 752 23.62 -5.76 -2.63
CA GLU A 752 22.80 -6.76 -1.92
C GLU A 752 22.27 -7.86 -2.87
N ARG A 753 21.99 -7.55 -4.13
CA ARG A 753 21.52 -8.52 -5.14
C ARG A 753 22.65 -9.37 -5.71
N VAL A 754 23.80 -8.77 -6.05
CA VAL A 754 24.87 -9.51 -6.75
C VAL A 754 26.00 -9.96 -5.83
N GLY A 755 26.15 -9.34 -4.66
CA GLY A 755 27.24 -9.54 -3.71
C GLY A 755 28.52 -8.76 -4.04
N LEU A 756 29.27 -8.40 -2.99
CA LEU A 756 30.55 -7.70 -3.14
C LEU A 756 31.58 -8.54 -3.92
N ASP A 757 31.61 -9.85 -3.67
CA ASP A 757 32.52 -10.79 -4.33
C ASP A 757 32.30 -10.81 -5.84
N TYR A 758 31.04 -10.70 -6.31
CA TYR A 758 30.72 -10.57 -7.72
C TYR A 758 31.32 -9.30 -8.31
N ILE A 759 31.10 -8.15 -7.67
CA ILE A 759 31.65 -6.85 -8.10
C ILE A 759 33.17 -6.93 -8.18
N GLN A 760 33.81 -7.47 -7.15
CA GLN A 760 35.26 -7.65 -7.09
C GLN A 760 35.77 -8.58 -8.21
N SER A 761 35.07 -9.68 -8.51
CA SER A 761 35.46 -10.61 -9.58
C SER A 761 35.44 -9.98 -10.97
N LYS A 762 34.55 -9.00 -11.21
CA LYS A 762 34.48 -8.23 -12.47
C LYS A 762 35.59 -7.19 -12.58
N LEU A 763 36.11 -6.70 -11.47
CA LEU A 763 37.11 -5.62 -11.37
C LEU A 763 38.39 -6.11 -10.67
N ASP A 764 38.76 -7.37 -10.76
CA ASP A 764 39.84 -8.00 -9.99
C ASP A 764 41.24 -7.57 -10.50
N THR A 765 41.45 -7.55 -11.77
CA THR A 765 42.76 -7.27 -12.38
C THR A 765 42.83 -5.86 -13.02
N PRO A 766 44.02 -5.25 -13.08
CA PRO A 766 44.18 -3.98 -13.77
C PRO A 766 43.65 -3.99 -15.20
N LYS A 767 43.74 -5.13 -15.89
CA LYS A 767 43.22 -5.28 -17.25
C LYS A 767 41.70 -5.20 -17.29
N GLN A 768 41.02 -5.88 -16.34
CA GLN A 768 39.56 -5.82 -16.23
C GLN A 768 39.09 -4.42 -15.86
N ILE A 769 39.75 -3.78 -14.88
CA ILE A 769 39.47 -2.40 -14.47
C ILE A 769 39.56 -1.47 -15.70
N LYS A 770 40.66 -1.56 -16.40
CA LYS A 770 40.88 -0.75 -17.63
C LYS A 770 39.81 -1.02 -18.68
N THR A 771 39.45 -2.29 -18.91
CA THR A 771 38.42 -2.65 -19.91
C THR A 771 37.05 -2.01 -19.56
N TRP A 772 36.64 -2.04 -18.31
CA TRP A 772 35.42 -1.40 -17.90
C TRP A 772 35.51 0.13 -17.90
N ALA A 773 36.63 0.70 -17.47
CA ALA A 773 36.87 2.14 -17.49
C ALA A 773 36.84 2.74 -18.89
N ASP A 774 37.45 2.03 -19.87
CA ASP A 774 37.48 2.47 -21.28
C ASP A 774 36.11 2.41 -21.97
N GLN A 775 35.14 1.65 -21.42
CA GLN A 775 33.75 1.60 -21.91
C GLN A 775 32.87 2.74 -21.37
N LEU A 776 33.30 3.43 -20.31
CA LEU A 776 32.55 4.57 -19.81
C LEU A 776 32.59 5.70 -20.84
N PRO A 777 31.44 6.27 -21.26
CA PRO A 777 31.40 7.39 -22.19
C PRO A 777 32.24 8.56 -21.69
N LYS A 778 32.68 9.42 -22.61
CA LYS A 778 33.34 10.68 -22.23
C LYS A 778 32.33 11.58 -21.49
N THR A 779 32.81 12.22 -20.43
CA THR A 779 32.00 13.23 -19.73
C THR A 779 31.75 14.43 -20.66
N ILE A 780 30.49 14.87 -20.68
CA ILE A 780 30.13 16.09 -21.40
C ILE A 780 30.23 17.23 -20.39
N LYS A 781 31.27 18.07 -20.58
CA LYS A 781 31.41 19.29 -19.77
C LYS A 781 30.52 20.39 -20.33
N ASN A 782 29.89 21.13 -19.46
CA ASN A 782 29.03 22.26 -19.80
C ASN A 782 27.94 21.93 -20.84
N PRO A 783 27.06 20.96 -20.58
CA PRO A 783 26.01 20.55 -21.52
C PRO A 783 25.10 21.70 -21.95
N TRP A 784 25.01 22.79 -21.15
CA TRP A 784 24.27 23.99 -21.49
C TRP A 784 24.84 24.70 -22.71
N VAL A 785 26.15 24.71 -22.86
CA VAL A 785 26.83 25.35 -24.01
C VAL A 785 26.80 24.47 -25.28
N THR A 786 26.76 23.16 -25.11
CA THR A 786 26.84 22.17 -26.21
C THR A 786 25.49 21.73 -26.75
N THR A 787 24.42 21.88 -25.99
CA THR A 787 23.06 21.49 -26.37
C THR A 787 22.10 22.65 -26.18
N ASP A 788 21.25 22.96 -27.17
CA ASP A 788 20.22 23.99 -27.05
C ASP A 788 19.05 23.44 -26.21
N HIS A 789 19.18 23.59 -24.91
CA HIS A 789 18.16 23.12 -23.96
C HIS A 789 16.85 23.92 -24.05
N ARG A 790 16.84 25.07 -24.71
CA ARG A 790 15.65 25.92 -24.87
C ARG A 790 14.59 25.29 -25.76
N GLU A 791 15.04 24.53 -26.80
CA GLU A 791 14.13 23.82 -27.69
C GLU A 791 13.58 22.52 -27.09
N LYS A 792 14.23 22.01 -26.03
CA LYS A 792 13.92 20.70 -25.44
C LYS A 792 13.13 20.77 -24.11
N GLN A 793 12.73 21.96 -23.67
CA GLN A 793 11.94 22.06 -22.45
C GLN A 793 10.50 21.61 -22.70
N PRO A 794 9.97 20.63 -21.95
CA PRO A 794 8.57 20.30 -22.06
C PRO A 794 7.71 21.50 -21.65
N ALA A 795 6.62 21.70 -22.38
CA ALA A 795 5.68 22.82 -22.22
C ALA A 795 5.08 22.93 -20.83
#